data_25f40f8b0cd7b713b3392360ed89d2bf
#
_entry.id   25f40f8b0cd7b713b3392360ed89d2bf
#
_cell.length_a   1.000
_cell.length_b   1.000
_cell.length_c   1.000
_cell.angle_alpha   90.00
_cell.angle_beta   90.00
_cell.angle_gamma   90.00
#
_symmetry.space_group_name_H-M   'P 1'
#
loop_
_entity.id
_entity.type
_entity.pdbx_description
1 polymer ?
#
loop_
_entity_poly.entity_id
_entity_poly.type
_entity_poly.pdbx_seq_one_letter_code
_entity_poly.pdbx_strand_id
1 'polypeptide(L)'
;MGFVGRFLFLLLLVVTTPALGQLPSQDILALLAFKKGITHDPAGFVTDSWNDESIDFNGCPASWNGVVCNGASVAGVVLDGHRISGVADLSVFANLTMLVKLSMANNNLSGSLPSNVASLKSLKFLDISNNRFSGPIPDDIGSLRSLQNMSLAGNNFSGPLPDSIDGLASLQSLDVSGNALSGPLPAALKGLRSMVALNLSYNAFTKGIPAGLGLLVNLQSVDLSWNQLDGGVDWKFLIESTVTHVDFSGNLLTSTTPKELKFLADISETVVYLNLSNNKLTGSLIDGVELSTFGRLKVLDLSSNELSGDLPGFNYVYDLEVLRLANNGFTGFVPSGLLKGDSLVLNQLDLSANNLTGHINMITSTTLQILNLSSNALFGDLPLLAGSCTVLDLSNNQFRGNLSVFTKWSNDLEYVDLSQNNLTGSMPDVSSQFLRLNYLNLSHNSLADTIPEAVVLYPKLTVLDLSSNQFSGPIPANLLSSSMLHELYIQDNMLTGGVSFPGSSSKNLSLEVLDISGNHFSGSLPDDVVSLSGLRVLDISSNNFSGALPATVTKLAALTALDISTNQFTGPLPDALPDTLQSLNASYNDLSGVVPVNLRKFPESSFHPGNSRLEYPASSSGSGNSHSGSAGGKSLSTGAKIGLVAASIVLLVILILIAIVCHYKRISRQFPSSEKVSDKNLHRATKDIESMKRKDNKGSSEVSADDLGAPRKGSTSEAPSQEEKLSGVGAFSPSKGSRFSWSPDSGEAYGQEGLARLDVRSPDRLAGELHFLDETITLTPEELSRAPAEVLGRSSHGTSYRATLENGVFLTVKWLREGVARPKKEFTKEAKKFANIRHPNVVGLRGYYWGPTPHEKLILSDYVSPGSLASFLYGKTVMLSVH
;
A
#
# COMPACT_ATOMS: atom_id res chain seq x y z
N MET A 1 -9.97 -95.85 -27.69
CA MET A 1 -10.82 -94.80 -27.05
C MET A 1 -10.07 -94.10 -25.89
N GLY A 2 -8.82 -93.72 -26.06
CA GLY A 2 -8.08 -93.09 -24.98
C GLY A 2 -7.33 -91.82 -25.32
N PHE A 3 -7.38 -91.35 -26.54
CA PHE A 3 -6.60 -90.15 -26.98
C PHE A 3 -7.44 -88.92 -27.29
N VAL A 4 -8.74 -89.07 -27.58
CA VAL A 4 -9.67 -88.00 -27.90
C VAL A 4 -10.21 -87.32 -26.66
N GLY A 5 -10.35 -88.11 -25.53
CA GLY A 5 -10.80 -87.57 -24.26
C GLY A 5 -9.80 -86.65 -23.51
N ARG A 6 -8.49 -86.78 -23.76
CA ARG A 6 -7.47 -85.95 -23.15
C ARG A 6 -7.24 -84.61 -23.92
N PHE A 7 -7.53 -84.60 -25.21
CA PHE A 7 -7.46 -83.31 -25.97
C PHE A 7 -8.65 -82.38 -25.73
N LEU A 8 -9.84 -82.96 -25.48
CA LEU A 8 -11.05 -82.17 -25.13
C LEU A 8 -10.98 -81.63 -23.70
N PHE A 9 -10.29 -82.32 -22.79
CA PHE A 9 -10.08 -81.81 -21.43
C PHE A 9 -9.01 -80.69 -21.37
N LEU A 10 -7.99 -80.75 -22.23
CA LEU A 10 -6.98 -79.66 -22.38
C LEU A 10 -7.58 -78.41 -23.11
N LEU A 11 -8.53 -78.64 -24.05
CA LEU A 11 -9.17 -77.56 -24.76
C LEU A 11 -10.25 -76.85 -23.90
N LEU A 12 -10.86 -77.59 -22.96
CA LEU A 12 -11.79 -76.99 -22.02
C LEU A 12 -11.11 -76.29 -20.85
N LEU A 13 -9.84 -76.60 -20.55
CA LEU A 13 -9.02 -75.86 -19.56
C LEU A 13 -8.41 -74.58 -20.09
N VAL A 14 -8.39 -74.38 -21.42
CA VAL A 14 -7.90 -73.13 -22.07
C VAL A 14 -9.04 -72.11 -22.26
N VAL A 15 -10.31 -72.53 -22.16
CA VAL A 15 -11.48 -71.65 -22.42
C VAL A 15 -12.10 -71.10 -21.14
N THR A 16 -11.65 -71.53 -19.93
CA THR A 16 -12.11 -71.00 -18.66
C THR A 16 -10.99 -70.51 -17.78
N THR A 17 -10.07 -69.73 -18.34
CA THR A 17 -9.40 -68.74 -17.49
C THR A 17 -10.40 -67.63 -17.30
N PRO A 18 -10.87 -67.42 -16.06
CA PRO A 18 -11.52 -66.15 -15.80
C PRO A 18 -10.53 -65.05 -16.21
N ALA A 19 -10.98 -64.08 -16.97
CA ALA A 19 -10.21 -62.84 -17.14
C ALA A 19 -9.89 -62.37 -15.73
N LEU A 20 -8.65 -62.69 -15.28
CA LEU A 20 -8.08 -62.06 -14.14
C LEU A 20 -8.03 -60.59 -14.53
N GLY A 21 -9.07 -59.84 -14.07
CA GLY A 21 -9.07 -58.42 -14.19
C GLY A 21 -7.67 -57.94 -13.75
N GLN A 22 -6.97 -57.27 -14.63
CA GLN A 22 -5.67 -56.67 -14.25
C GLN A 22 -5.92 -55.85 -12.99
N LEU A 23 -5.19 -56.19 -11.91
CA LEU A 23 -5.24 -55.44 -10.69
C LEU A 23 -4.80 -53.96 -11.02
N PRO A 24 -5.49 -52.96 -10.46
CA PRO A 24 -5.10 -51.56 -10.63
C PRO A 24 -3.62 -51.38 -10.28
N SER A 25 -2.94 -50.52 -11.03
CA SER A 25 -1.53 -50.19 -10.71
C SER A 25 -1.41 -49.60 -9.30
N GLN A 26 -0.21 -49.65 -8.75
CA GLN A 26 0.08 -49.06 -7.44
C GLN A 26 -0.22 -47.53 -7.47
N ASP A 27 0.00 -46.89 -8.62
CA ASP A 27 -0.28 -45.47 -8.82
C ASP A 27 -1.79 -45.18 -8.70
N ILE A 28 -2.62 -45.99 -9.33
CA ILE A 28 -4.07 -45.86 -9.24
C ILE A 28 -4.56 -46.08 -7.80
N LEU A 29 -4.01 -47.10 -7.13
CA LEU A 29 -4.37 -47.37 -5.72
C LEU A 29 -4.00 -46.22 -4.77
N ALA A 30 -2.86 -45.55 -5.02
CA ALA A 30 -2.44 -44.38 -4.25
C ALA A 30 -3.40 -43.20 -4.47
N LEU A 31 -3.78 -42.92 -5.72
CA LEU A 31 -4.74 -41.84 -6.04
C LEU A 31 -6.12 -42.11 -5.43
N LEU A 32 -6.64 -43.34 -5.50
CA LEU A 32 -7.91 -43.72 -4.89
C LEU A 32 -7.84 -43.67 -3.35
N ALA A 33 -6.70 -43.97 -2.75
CA ALA A 33 -6.51 -43.79 -1.32
C ALA A 33 -6.53 -42.32 -0.92
N PHE A 34 -5.90 -41.44 -1.68
CA PHE A 34 -5.98 -39.99 -1.47
C PHE A 34 -7.41 -39.48 -1.60
N LYS A 35 -8.15 -39.89 -2.64
CA LYS A 35 -9.55 -39.52 -2.86
C LYS A 35 -10.44 -39.77 -1.64
N LYS A 36 -10.22 -40.85 -0.89
CA LYS A 36 -11.01 -41.21 0.31
C LYS A 36 -10.94 -40.14 1.40
N GLY A 37 -9.90 -39.32 1.43
CA GLY A 37 -9.75 -38.24 2.39
C GLY A 37 -10.54 -36.98 2.03
N ILE A 38 -11.02 -36.85 0.80
CA ILE A 38 -11.78 -35.70 0.32
C ILE A 38 -13.22 -35.76 0.83
N THR A 39 -13.65 -34.76 1.58
CA THR A 39 -14.99 -34.67 2.16
C THR A 39 -15.92 -33.72 1.40
N HIS A 40 -15.36 -32.78 0.66
CA HIS A 40 -16.14 -31.83 -0.13
C HIS A 40 -15.35 -31.41 -1.38
N ASP A 41 -15.96 -31.54 -2.52
CA ASP A 41 -15.43 -31.21 -3.85
C ASP A 41 -16.60 -30.63 -4.65
N PRO A 42 -16.79 -29.31 -4.60
CA PRO A 42 -17.99 -28.67 -5.14
C PRO A 42 -18.13 -28.78 -6.65
N ALA A 43 -17.05 -29.04 -7.37
CA ALA A 43 -17.02 -29.18 -8.81
C ALA A 43 -16.94 -30.66 -9.26
N GLY A 44 -16.89 -31.61 -8.34
CA GLY A 44 -16.65 -33.02 -8.67
C GLY A 44 -15.32 -33.30 -9.36
N PHE A 45 -14.36 -32.38 -9.24
CA PHE A 45 -13.10 -32.42 -9.99
C PHE A 45 -12.33 -33.71 -9.74
N VAL A 46 -12.30 -34.19 -8.51
CA VAL A 46 -11.69 -35.44 -8.09
C VAL A 46 -12.76 -36.50 -7.88
N THR A 47 -13.82 -36.17 -7.14
CA THR A 47 -14.82 -37.14 -6.70
C THR A 47 -15.58 -37.81 -7.84
N ASP A 48 -15.87 -37.09 -8.91
CA ASP A 48 -16.61 -37.63 -10.05
C ASP A 48 -15.67 -38.18 -11.13
N SER A 49 -14.46 -37.59 -11.25
CA SER A 49 -13.48 -37.93 -12.28
C SER A 49 -12.67 -39.18 -11.94
N TRP A 50 -12.24 -39.34 -10.69
CA TRP A 50 -11.39 -40.45 -10.27
C TRP A 50 -12.24 -41.64 -9.88
N ASN A 51 -12.67 -42.42 -10.83
CA ASN A 51 -13.58 -43.56 -10.63
C ASN A 51 -13.07 -44.82 -11.32
N ASP A 52 -13.55 -45.97 -10.90
CA ASP A 52 -13.10 -47.29 -11.37
C ASP A 52 -13.54 -47.57 -12.82
N GLU A 53 -14.58 -46.86 -13.32
CA GLU A 53 -15.11 -47.04 -14.70
C GLU A 53 -14.19 -46.43 -15.76
N SER A 54 -13.34 -45.47 -15.38
CA SER A 54 -12.41 -44.73 -16.28
C SER A 54 -10.96 -45.15 -16.12
N ILE A 55 -10.68 -46.32 -15.54
CA ILE A 55 -9.32 -46.84 -15.40
C ILE A 55 -8.79 -47.27 -16.76
N ASP A 56 -7.75 -46.61 -17.23
CA ASP A 56 -6.93 -47.07 -18.35
C ASP A 56 -6.00 -48.19 -17.89
N PHE A 57 -6.13 -49.38 -18.49
CA PHE A 57 -5.32 -50.56 -18.13
C PHE A 57 -3.83 -50.40 -18.40
N ASN A 58 -3.41 -49.28 -18.99
CA ASN A 58 -1.98 -48.97 -19.24
C ASN A 58 -1.19 -48.51 -18.00
N GLY A 59 -1.80 -48.49 -16.80
CA GLY A 59 -1.14 -48.22 -15.54
C GLY A 59 -1.27 -46.80 -14.98
N CYS A 60 -1.46 -45.79 -15.83
CA CYS A 60 -1.72 -44.41 -15.39
C CYS A 60 -3.10 -43.94 -15.89
N PRO A 61 -3.96 -43.38 -15.02
CA PRO A 61 -5.32 -42.94 -15.38
C PRO A 61 -5.28 -41.55 -16.02
N ALA A 62 -4.90 -41.49 -17.29
CA ALA A 62 -4.73 -40.23 -18.00
C ALA A 62 -6.03 -39.43 -18.20
N SER A 63 -7.19 -40.07 -18.06
CA SER A 63 -8.52 -39.46 -18.12
C SER A 63 -8.94 -38.78 -16.81
N TRP A 64 -8.22 -39.01 -15.72
CA TRP A 64 -8.59 -38.42 -14.42
C TRP A 64 -8.12 -36.96 -14.35
N ASN A 65 -9.03 -36.08 -13.95
CA ASN A 65 -8.76 -34.66 -13.83
C ASN A 65 -7.54 -34.41 -12.92
N GLY A 66 -6.65 -33.56 -13.37
CA GLY A 66 -5.46 -33.19 -12.60
C GLY A 66 -4.36 -34.25 -12.57
N VAL A 67 -4.52 -35.44 -13.19
CA VAL A 67 -3.50 -36.45 -13.29
C VAL A 67 -2.71 -36.31 -14.58
N VAL A 68 -1.39 -36.30 -14.47
CA VAL A 68 -0.46 -36.20 -15.60
C VAL A 68 0.36 -37.48 -15.68
N CYS A 69 0.36 -38.13 -16.83
CA CYS A 69 1.04 -39.38 -17.07
C CYS A 69 2.36 -39.21 -17.82
N ASN A 70 3.33 -40.05 -17.49
CA ASN A 70 4.54 -40.28 -18.30
C ASN A 70 4.65 -41.79 -18.55
N GLY A 71 4.22 -42.21 -19.72
CA GLY A 71 4.04 -43.63 -20.04
C GLY A 71 2.99 -44.26 -19.11
N ALA A 72 3.33 -45.33 -18.44
CA ALA A 72 2.46 -46.09 -17.55
C ALA A 72 2.44 -45.56 -16.09
N SER A 73 3.17 -44.49 -15.78
CA SER A 73 3.33 -43.98 -14.43
C SER A 73 2.75 -42.56 -14.28
N VAL A 74 2.25 -42.26 -13.09
CA VAL A 74 1.82 -40.92 -12.71
C VAL A 74 3.03 -40.02 -12.49
N ALA A 75 3.15 -38.97 -13.32
CA ALA A 75 4.20 -37.98 -13.27
C ALA A 75 3.74 -36.67 -12.62
N GLY A 76 2.44 -36.40 -12.56
CA GLY A 76 1.92 -35.21 -11.93
C GLY A 76 0.53 -35.39 -11.33
N VAL A 77 0.29 -34.69 -10.21
CA VAL A 77 -1.03 -34.50 -9.62
C VAL A 77 -1.21 -33.01 -9.40
N VAL A 78 -2.22 -32.40 -10.06
CA VAL A 78 -2.46 -30.95 -10.04
C VAL A 78 -3.93 -30.69 -9.71
N LEU A 79 -4.19 -30.20 -8.51
CA LEU A 79 -5.54 -30.00 -7.95
C LEU A 79 -5.76 -28.55 -7.47
N ASP A 80 -5.09 -27.56 -8.10
CA ASP A 80 -5.04 -26.19 -7.62
C ASP A 80 -6.38 -25.46 -7.78
N GLY A 81 -6.84 -24.74 -6.73
CA GLY A 81 -7.95 -23.79 -6.81
C GLY A 81 -9.36 -24.36 -6.91
N HIS A 82 -9.55 -25.64 -6.65
CA HIS A 82 -10.88 -26.30 -6.81
C HIS A 82 -11.76 -26.26 -5.55
N ARG A 83 -11.32 -25.57 -4.46
CA ARG A 83 -12.03 -25.47 -3.18
C ARG A 83 -12.29 -26.83 -2.54
N ILE A 84 -11.42 -27.79 -2.82
CA ILE A 84 -11.48 -29.13 -2.26
C ILE A 84 -11.22 -29.08 -0.76
N SER A 85 -12.04 -29.79 0.03
CA SER A 85 -11.88 -29.90 1.48
C SER A 85 -11.75 -31.36 1.90
N GLY A 86 -10.98 -31.59 2.96
CA GLY A 86 -10.80 -32.92 3.53
C GLY A 86 -9.45 -33.07 4.18
N VAL A 87 -9.13 -34.32 4.55
CA VAL A 87 -7.85 -34.69 5.10
C VAL A 87 -6.99 -35.32 3.98
N ALA A 88 -5.99 -34.60 3.53
CA ALA A 88 -5.07 -35.07 2.51
C ALA A 88 -3.96 -35.93 3.17
N ASP A 89 -4.10 -37.25 3.08
CA ASP A 89 -3.00 -38.15 3.48
C ASP A 89 -1.95 -38.20 2.36
N LEU A 90 -0.93 -37.35 2.47
CA LEU A 90 0.16 -37.28 1.51
C LEU A 90 1.08 -38.50 1.55
N SER A 91 0.95 -39.37 2.59
CA SER A 91 1.77 -40.57 2.72
C SER A 91 1.50 -41.60 1.63
N VAL A 92 0.29 -41.58 1.05
CA VAL A 92 -0.09 -42.50 -0.02
C VAL A 92 0.68 -42.24 -1.31
N PHE A 93 1.14 -41.00 -1.54
CA PHE A 93 1.92 -40.62 -2.73
C PHE A 93 3.35 -41.16 -2.71
N ALA A 94 3.84 -41.62 -1.56
CA ALA A 94 5.15 -42.22 -1.44
C ALA A 94 5.41 -43.37 -2.43
N ASN A 95 4.39 -44.04 -2.90
CA ASN A 95 4.44 -45.08 -3.91
C ASN A 95 4.56 -44.56 -5.35
N LEU A 96 4.29 -43.29 -5.61
CA LEU A 96 4.40 -42.65 -6.94
C LEU A 96 5.86 -42.27 -7.22
N THR A 97 6.73 -43.25 -7.40
CA THR A 97 8.19 -43.03 -7.51
C THR A 97 8.61 -42.18 -8.72
N MET A 98 7.77 -42.11 -9.74
CA MET A 98 7.98 -41.28 -10.94
C MET A 98 7.32 -39.89 -10.85
N LEU A 99 6.74 -39.52 -9.71
CA LEU A 99 6.07 -38.24 -9.52
C LEU A 99 7.07 -37.08 -9.61
N VAL A 100 6.82 -36.18 -10.54
CA VAL A 100 7.64 -34.98 -10.80
C VAL A 100 6.99 -33.72 -10.24
N LYS A 101 5.64 -33.65 -10.29
CA LYS A 101 4.87 -32.50 -9.82
C LYS A 101 3.72 -32.95 -8.90
N LEU A 102 3.69 -32.37 -7.71
CA LEU A 102 2.57 -32.46 -6.76
C LEU A 102 2.10 -31.05 -6.44
N SER A 103 0.89 -30.70 -6.87
CA SER A 103 0.33 -29.36 -6.69
C SER A 103 -1.14 -29.46 -6.28
N MET A 104 -1.50 -28.86 -5.14
CA MET A 104 -2.87 -28.77 -4.64
C MET A 104 -3.11 -27.45 -3.91
N ALA A 105 -2.49 -26.39 -4.45
CA ALA A 105 -2.57 -25.05 -3.88
C ALA A 105 -4.00 -24.48 -3.88
N ASN A 106 -4.25 -23.50 -3.00
CA ASN A 106 -5.53 -22.76 -2.94
C ASN A 106 -6.76 -23.65 -2.76
N ASN A 107 -6.69 -24.54 -1.79
CA ASN A 107 -7.79 -25.42 -1.40
C ASN A 107 -8.08 -25.30 0.11
N ASN A 108 -8.89 -26.19 0.64
CA ASN A 108 -9.22 -26.27 2.06
C ASN A 108 -8.81 -27.63 2.67
N LEU A 109 -7.69 -28.16 2.18
CA LEU A 109 -7.15 -29.45 2.59
C LEU A 109 -6.37 -29.32 3.90
N SER A 110 -6.49 -30.31 4.76
CA SER A 110 -5.74 -30.44 6.00
C SER A 110 -4.91 -31.73 6.00
N GLY A 111 -3.98 -31.82 6.91
CA GLY A 111 -3.08 -32.97 7.02
C GLY A 111 -1.69 -32.54 7.47
N SER A 112 -0.71 -33.39 7.29
CA SER A 112 0.70 -33.10 7.58
C SER A 112 1.61 -33.56 6.45
N LEU A 113 2.80 -33.03 6.43
CA LEU A 113 3.84 -33.50 5.52
C LEU A 113 4.50 -34.77 6.14
N PRO A 114 4.33 -35.95 5.55
CA PRO A 114 4.81 -37.17 6.16
C PRO A 114 6.30 -37.42 5.86
N SER A 115 7.00 -38.13 6.75
CA SER A 115 8.42 -38.44 6.56
C SER A 115 8.68 -39.29 5.31
N ASN A 116 7.77 -40.20 4.94
CA ASN A 116 7.92 -41.01 3.73
C ASN A 116 7.84 -40.21 2.40
N VAL A 117 7.57 -38.88 2.43
CA VAL A 117 7.73 -38.01 1.24
C VAL A 117 9.14 -38.12 0.67
N ALA A 118 10.12 -38.45 1.47
CA ALA A 118 11.49 -38.70 1.06
C ALA A 118 11.66 -39.78 -0.03
N SER A 119 10.67 -40.66 -0.24
CA SER A 119 10.68 -41.65 -1.32
C SER A 119 10.45 -41.04 -2.70
N LEU A 120 9.87 -39.83 -2.79
CA LEU A 120 9.57 -39.11 -4.03
C LEU A 120 10.81 -38.46 -4.68
N LYS A 121 11.85 -39.26 -4.94
CA LYS A 121 13.15 -38.75 -5.42
C LYS A 121 13.12 -38.06 -6.77
N SER A 122 12.08 -38.30 -7.57
CA SER A 122 11.86 -37.65 -8.87
C SER A 122 11.13 -36.30 -8.76
N LEU A 123 10.62 -35.95 -7.57
CA LEU A 123 9.83 -34.75 -7.36
C LEU A 123 10.67 -33.50 -7.59
N LYS A 124 10.15 -32.60 -8.46
CA LYS A 124 10.75 -31.30 -8.77
C LYS A 124 9.91 -30.14 -8.28
N PHE A 125 8.61 -30.33 -8.23
CA PHE A 125 7.66 -29.29 -7.87
C PHE A 125 6.70 -29.80 -6.79
N LEU A 126 6.77 -29.19 -5.60
CA LEU A 126 5.84 -29.41 -4.50
C LEU A 126 5.17 -28.09 -4.16
N ASP A 127 3.85 -28.02 -4.36
CA ASP A 127 3.06 -26.87 -4.01
C ASP A 127 1.77 -27.31 -3.30
N ILE A 128 1.70 -27.05 -1.99
CA ILE A 128 0.52 -27.28 -1.17
C ILE A 128 0.09 -25.97 -0.46
N SER A 129 0.46 -24.85 -1.03
CA SER A 129 0.21 -23.52 -0.47
C SER A 129 -1.27 -23.20 -0.32
N ASN A 130 -1.58 -22.26 0.58
CA ASN A 130 -2.93 -21.76 0.83
C ASN A 130 -3.94 -22.88 1.13
N ASN A 131 -3.65 -23.63 2.18
CA ASN A 131 -4.43 -24.75 2.68
C ASN A 131 -4.50 -24.71 4.23
N ARG A 132 -4.76 -25.84 4.86
CA ARG A 132 -4.79 -26.04 6.31
C ARG A 132 -3.83 -27.13 6.78
N PHE A 133 -2.76 -27.39 6.05
CA PHE A 133 -1.75 -28.32 6.48
C PHE A 133 -1.07 -27.85 7.76
N SER A 134 -0.65 -28.80 8.61
CA SER A 134 -0.11 -28.49 9.92
C SER A 134 0.97 -29.48 10.35
N GLY A 135 1.57 -29.24 11.50
CA GLY A 135 2.65 -30.06 12.03
C GLY A 135 4.04 -29.59 11.57
N PRO A 136 5.11 -30.31 11.94
CA PRO A 136 6.45 -29.94 11.56
C PRO A 136 6.76 -30.29 10.09
N ILE A 137 7.74 -29.61 9.52
CA ILE A 137 8.39 -30.02 8.28
C ILE A 137 9.38 -31.16 8.66
N PRO A 138 9.24 -32.39 8.11
CA PRO A 138 10.05 -33.52 8.52
C PRO A 138 11.51 -33.39 8.04
N ASP A 139 12.44 -33.86 8.82
CA ASP A 139 13.87 -33.87 8.49
C ASP A 139 14.18 -34.62 7.18
N ASP A 140 13.39 -35.64 6.87
CA ASP A 140 13.55 -36.42 5.64
C ASP A 140 13.30 -35.59 4.35
N ILE A 141 12.77 -34.40 4.45
CA ILE A 141 12.55 -33.50 3.29
C ILE A 141 13.85 -33.24 2.52
N GLY A 142 14.98 -33.13 3.22
CA GLY A 142 16.31 -32.94 2.61
C GLY A 142 16.74 -34.06 1.66
N SER A 143 16.07 -35.21 1.68
CA SER A 143 16.34 -36.31 0.74
C SER A 143 15.82 -36.08 -0.66
N LEU A 144 14.98 -35.06 -0.88
CA LEU A 144 14.39 -34.71 -2.19
C LEU A 144 15.38 -33.90 -3.06
N ARG A 145 16.50 -34.46 -3.40
CA ARG A 145 17.61 -33.76 -4.09
C ARG A 145 17.26 -33.19 -5.46
N SER A 146 16.21 -33.70 -6.10
CA SER A 146 15.70 -33.22 -7.39
C SER A 146 14.74 -32.05 -7.30
N LEU A 147 14.29 -31.70 -6.07
CA LEU A 147 13.29 -30.67 -5.84
C LEU A 147 13.85 -29.30 -6.25
N GLN A 148 13.10 -28.61 -7.09
CA GLN A 148 13.44 -27.30 -7.63
C GLN A 148 12.58 -26.19 -6.99
N ASN A 149 11.30 -26.46 -6.80
CA ASN A 149 10.36 -25.54 -6.21
C ASN A 149 9.60 -26.21 -5.06
N MET A 150 9.59 -25.57 -3.91
CA MET A 150 8.82 -25.97 -2.75
C MET A 150 8.03 -24.79 -2.21
N SER A 151 6.70 -24.91 -2.26
CA SER A 151 5.78 -23.95 -1.66
C SER A 151 4.86 -24.62 -0.66
N LEU A 152 4.99 -24.20 0.59
CA LEU A 152 4.15 -24.58 1.73
C LEU A 152 3.42 -23.36 2.31
N ALA A 153 3.45 -22.23 1.61
CA ALA A 153 2.98 -20.93 2.08
C ALA A 153 1.50 -20.95 2.48
N GLY A 154 1.10 -20.09 3.43
CA GLY A 154 -0.30 -19.91 3.80
C GLY A 154 -0.93 -21.20 4.39
N ASN A 155 -0.25 -21.82 5.32
CA ASN A 155 -0.69 -23.01 6.03
C ASN A 155 -0.54 -22.85 7.56
N ASN A 156 -0.58 -23.93 8.31
CA ASN A 156 -0.37 -23.96 9.76
C ASN A 156 0.81 -24.85 10.18
N PHE A 157 1.85 -24.91 9.33
CA PHE A 157 3.09 -25.61 9.68
C PHE A 157 3.76 -24.95 10.89
N SER A 158 4.39 -25.76 11.75
CA SER A 158 4.96 -25.30 13.01
C SER A 158 6.29 -25.98 13.33
N GLY A 159 6.98 -25.49 14.35
CA GLY A 159 8.32 -25.99 14.69
C GLY A 159 9.42 -25.34 13.85
N PRO A 160 10.67 -25.80 13.97
CA PRO A 160 11.80 -25.23 13.24
C PRO A 160 11.84 -25.68 11.78
N LEU A 161 12.51 -24.89 10.96
CA LEU A 161 12.93 -25.32 9.63
C LEU A 161 14.08 -26.34 9.83
N PRO A 162 14.01 -27.57 9.27
CA PRO A 162 14.97 -28.61 9.56
C PRO A 162 16.37 -28.31 9.00
N ASP A 163 17.42 -28.73 9.74
CA ASP A 163 18.81 -28.57 9.29
C ASP A 163 19.12 -29.37 8.01
N SER A 164 18.40 -30.47 7.77
CA SER A 164 18.51 -31.27 6.55
C SER A 164 18.13 -30.54 5.26
N ILE A 165 17.63 -29.30 5.35
CA ILE A 165 17.22 -28.49 4.20
C ILE A 165 18.36 -28.31 3.18
N ASP A 166 19.63 -28.34 3.60
CA ASP A 166 20.81 -28.28 2.72
C ASP A 166 20.93 -29.45 1.76
N GLY A 167 20.25 -30.58 2.05
CA GLY A 167 20.15 -31.71 1.13
C GLY A 167 19.37 -31.45 -0.14
N LEU A 168 18.58 -30.37 -0.20
CA LEU A 168 17.82 -29.97 -1.38
C LEU A 168 18.71 -29.24 -2.40
N ALA A 169 19.72 -29.91 -2.92
CA ALA A 169 20.78 -29.30 -3.73
C ALA A 169 20.30 -28.62 -5.02
N SER A 170 19.15 -29.03 -5.57
CA SER A 170 18.57 -28.44 -6.80
C SER A 170 17.53 -27.34 -6.52
N LEU A 171 17.27 -27.01 -5.25
CA LEU A 171 16.19 -26.10 -4.91
C LEU A 171 16.49 -24.66 -5.37
N GLN A 172 15.59 -24.12 -6.16
CA GLN A 172 15.66 -22.76 -6.72
C GLN A 172 14.70 -21.80 -6.03
N SER A 173 13.54 -22.30 -5.60
CA SER A 173 12.53 -21.50 -4.90
C SER A 173 12.04 -22.24 -3.65
N LEU A 174 12.13 -21.56 -2.52
CA LEU A 174 11.56 -21.99 -1.24
C LEU A 174 10.60 -20.92 -0.74
N ASP A 175 9.34 -21.28 -0.59
CA ASP A 175 8.33 -20.43 0.01
C ASP A 175 7.60 -21.18 1.14
N VAL A 176 7.86 -20.78 2.37
CA VAL A 176 7.17 -21.27 3.58
C VAL A 176 6.48 -20.14 4.33
N SER A 177 6.20 -19.03 3.65
CA SER A 177 5.59 -17.84 4.24
C SER A 177 4.21 -18.10 4.82
N GLY A 178 3.77 -17.26 5.75
CA GLY A 178 2.42 -17.32 6.31
C GLY A 178 2.14 -18.65 7.03
N ASN A 179 3.03 -19.05 7.93
CA ASN A 179 2.91 -20.25 8.74
C ASN A 179 3.17 -19.96 10.26
N ALA A 180 3.25 -20.98 11.08
CA ALA A 180 3.62 -20.89 12.49
C ALA A 180 5.03 -21.47 12.76
N LEU A 181 5.92 -21.43 11.77
CA LEU A 181 7.30 -21.91 11.91
C LEU A 181 8.06 -21.03 12.90
N SER A 182 8.97 -21.61 13.66
CA SER A 182 9.61 -20.93 14.78
C SER A 182 11.05 -21.41 14.99
N GLY A 183 11.73 -20.82 15.98
CA GLY A 183 13.12 -21.13 16.25
C GLY A 183 14.09 -20.35 15.36
N PRO A 184 15.39 -20.63 15.45
CA PRO A 184 16.40 -19.95 14.65
C PRO A 184 16.35 -20.40 13.18
N LEU A 185 16.73 -19.52 12.27
CA LEU A 185 17.00 -19.89 10.87
C LEU A 185 18.22 -20.83 10.84
N PRO A 186 18.12 -22.02 10.20
CA PRO A 186 19.20 -22.99 10.21
C PRO A 186 20.42 -22.48 9.42
N ALA A 187 21.62 -22.65 9.96
CA ALA A 187 22.86 -22.34 9.25
C ALA A 187 23.05 -23.20 7.99
N ALA A 188 22.29 -24.28 7.86
CA ALA A 188 22.23 -25.18 6.70
C ALA A 188 21.69 -24.47 5.44
N LEU A 189 20.94 -23.38 5.54
CA LEU A 189 20.44 -22.60 4.39
C LEU A 189 21.56 -22.24 3.41
N LYS A 190 22.78 -21.99 3.87
CA LYS A 190 23.96 -21.75 3.01
C LYS A 190 24.28 -22.87 2.02
N GLY A 191 23.74 -24.07 2.25
CA GLY A 191 23.91 -25.26 1.38
C GLY A 191 23.07 -25.20 0.10
N LEU A 192 22.04 -24.38 0.05
CA LEU A 192 21.08 -24.26 -1.06
C LEU A 192 21.64 -23.45 -2.22
N ARG A 193 22.72 -23.91 -2.81
CA ARG A 193 23.51 -23.14 -3.80
C ARG A 193 22.79 -22.83 -5.11
N SER A 194 21.69 -23.52 -5.42
CA SER A 194 20.84 -23.28 -6.58
C SER A 194 19.74 -22.25 -6.31
N MET A 195 19.62 -21.76 -5.07
CA MET A 195 18.54 -20.88 -4.61
C MET A 195 18.52 -19.56 -5.40
N VAL A 196 17.34 -19.21 -5.89
CA VAL A 196 17.03 -17.96 -6.58
C VAL A 196 16.07 -17.09 -5.78
N ALA A 197 15.05 -17.71 -5.16
CA ALA A 197 14.05 -17.03 -4.36
C ALA A 197 13.83 -17.73 -3.02
N LEU A 198 13.98 -17.00 -1.92
CA LEU A 198 13.77 -17.46 -0.57
C LEU A 198 12.72 -16.59 0.12
N ASN A 199 11.57 -17.17 0.45
CA ASN A 199 10.49 -16.51 1.19
C ASN A 199 10.17 -17.27 2.48
N LEU A 200 10.48 -16.66 3.61
CA LEU A 200 10.24 -17.17 4.97
C LEU A 200 9.34 -16.22 5.77
N SER A 201 8.71 -15.26 5.11
CA SER A 201 7.97 -14.18 5.75
C SER A 201 6.73 -14.65 6.53
N TYR A 202 6.23 -13.80 7.42
CA TYR A 202 5.02 -14.09 8.22
C TYR A 202 5.09 -15.42 8.97
N ASN A 203 6.14 -15.58 9.80
CA ASN A 203 6.37 -16.71 10.67
C ASN A 203 6.80 -16.24 12.08
N ALA A 204 7.30 -17.13 12.91
CA ALA A 204 7.81 -16.83 14.24
C ALA A 204 9.31 -17.16 14.37
N PHE A 205 10.09 -17.00 13.31
CA PHE A 205 11.53 -17.22 13.35
C PHE A 205 12.22 -16.19 14.26
N THR A 206 13.21 -16.68 15.02
CA THR A 206 13.92 -15.91 16.04
C THR A 206 15.42 -15.89 15.80
N LYS A 207 16.14 -15.09 16.56
CA LYS A 207 17.58 -14.87 16.47
C LYS A 207 18.05 -14.25 15.18
N GLY A 208 19.37 -14.06 15.05
CA GLY A 208 19.98 -13.35 13.93
C GLY A 208 19.87 -14.10 12.60
N ILE A 209 19.97 -13.36 11.53
CA ILE A 209 20.13 -13.90 10.18
C ILE A 209 21.44 -14.67 10.12
N PRO A 210 21.43 -15.96 9.72
CA PRO A 210 22.63 -16.78 9.75
C PRO A 210 23.68 -16.26 8.75
N ALA A 211 24.90 -16.14 9.22
CA ALA A 211 26.03 -15.83 8.34
C ALA A 211 26.18 -16.89 7.24
N GLY A 212 26.43 -16.46 6.02
CA GLY A 212 26.63 -17.36 4.90
C GLY A 212 25.51 -17.41 3.89
N LEU A 213 24.43 -16.65 4.05
CA LEU A 213 23.49 -16.41 2.95
C LEU A 213 24.18 -15.80 1.72
N GLY A 214 25.25 -15.02 1.91
CA GLY A 214 26.12 -14.52 0.84
C GLY A 214 26.80 -15.58 -0.01
N LEU A 215 26.81 -16.84 0.42
CA LEU A 215 27.30 -17.97 -0.38
C LEU A 215 26.29 -18.45 -1.43
N LEU A 216 25.04 -17.95 -1.38
CA LEU A 216 23.98 -18.26 -2.34
C LEU A 216 24.12 -17.35 -3.57
N VAL A 217 25.10 -17.66 -4.42
CA VAL A 217 25.51 -16.82 -5.55
C VAL A 217 24.45 -16.60 -6.63
N ASN A 218 23.35 -17.35 -6.62
CA ASN A 218 22.24 -17.22 -7.55
C ASN A 218 21.02 -16.50 -6.92
N LEU A 219 21.09 -16.15 -5.63
CA LEU A 219 19.96 -15.58 -4.91
C LEU A 219 19.63 -14.18 -5.46
N GLN A 220 18.39 -14.00 -5.90
CA GLN A 220 17.87 -12.75 -6.43
C GLN A 220 16.84 -12.08 -5.53
N SER A 221 16.07 -12.90 -4.79
CA SER A 221 15.04 -12.40 -3.89
C SER A 221 15.12 -13.10 -2.54
N VAL A 222 15.09 -12.31 -1.47
CA VAL A 222 15.01 -12.80 -0.10
C VAL A 222 13.97 -11.99 0.67
N ASP A 223 12.98 -12.69 1.22
CA ASP A 223 11.94 -12.13 2.07
C ASP A 223 11.92 -12.87 3.41
N LEU A 224 12.32 -12.16 4.46
CA LEU A 224 12.32 -12.60 5.86
C LEU A 224 11.35 -11.76 6.70
N SER A 225 10.48 -11.00 6.08
CA SER A 225 9.63 -10.01 6.74
C SER A 225 8.65 -10.64 7.73
N TRP A 226 8.21 -9.85 8.69
CA TRP A 226 7.20 -10.23 9.69
C TRP A 226 7.55 -11.51 10.43
N ASN A 227 8.70 -11.48 11.11
CA ASN A 227 9.22 -12.50 12.00
C ASN A 227 9.65 -11.88 13.34
N GLN A 228 10.46 -12.60 14.11
CA GLN A 228 11.02 -12.13 15.38
C GLN A 228 12.55 -12.17 15.32
N LEU A 229 13.11 -11.93 14.13
CA LEU A 229 14.56 -11.94 13.92
C LEU A 229 15.22 -10.77 14.65
N ASP A 230 16.30 -11.03 15.36
CA ASP A 230 17.06 -10.05 16.13
C ASP A 230 18.53 -9.96 15.64
N GLY A 231 19.29 -9.09 16.26
CA GLY A 231 20.69 -8.89 15.89
C GLY A 231 20.88 -7.91 14.73
N GLY A 232 22.08 -7.86 14.20
CA GLY A 232 22.44 -6.90 13.14
C GLY A 232 22.09 -7.38 11.74
N VAL A 233 21.90 -6.43 10.85
CA VAL A 233 21.79 -6.72 9.41
C VAL A 233 23.17 -7.10 8.87
N ASP A 234 23.25 -8.21 8.14
CA ASP A 234 24.50 -8.60 7.46
C ASP A 234 24.70 -7.77 6.16
N TRP A 235 25.20 -6.54 6.31
CA TRP A 235 25.45 -5.65 5.19
C TRP A 235 26.45 -6.23 4.18
N LYS A 236 27.43 -7.03 4.67
CA LYS A 236 28.40 -7.67 3.80
C LYS A 236 27.74 -8.65 2.84
N PHE A 237 26.74 -9.40 3.32
CA PHE A 237 25.95 -10.26 2.47
C PHE A 237 25.26 -9.45 1.35
N LEU A 238 24.61 -8.33 1.70
CA LEU A 238 23.90 -7.50 0.73
C LEU A 238 24.85 -6.88 -0.31
N ILE A 239 26.05 -6.48 0.08
CA ILE A 239 27.06 -5.89 -0.83
C ILE A 239 27.65 -6.93 -1.79
N GLU A 240 28.00 -8.11 -1.27
CA GLU A 240 28.74 -9.13 -2.03
C GLU A 240 27.82 -10.07 -2.81
N SER A 241 26.50 -10.00 -2.63
CA SER A 241 25.54 -10.90 -3.27
C SER A 241 24.99 -10.37 -4.60
N THR A 242 24.26 -11.22 -5.31
CA THR A 242 23.52 -10.88 -6.53
C THR A 242 22.05 -10.51 -6.27
N VAL A 243 21.71 -10.35 -4.98
CA VAL A 243 20.34 -10.07 -4.54
C VAL A 243 19.87 -8.72 -5.08
N THR A 244 18.67 -8.73 -5.65
CA THR A 244 18.02 -7.51 -6.16
C THR A 244 16.81 -7.09 -5.34
N HIS A 245 16.16 -8.03 -4.63
CA HIS A 245 14.98 -7.78 -3.81
C HIS A 245 15.20 -8.29 -2.39
N VAL A 246 15.15 -7.39 -1.43
CA VAL A 246 15.37 -7.66 0.00
C VAL A 246 14.20 -7.09 0.79
N ASP A 247 13.49 -7.95 1.51
CA ASP A 247 12.50 -7.55 2.50
C ASP A 247 12.78 -8.20 3.86
N PHE A 248 13.22 -7.38 4.82
CA PHE A 248 13.46 -7.78 6.21
C PHE A 248 12.57 -7.00 7.18
N SER A 249 11.50 -6.41 6.67
CA SER A 249 10.57 -5.58 7.47
C SER A 249 9.88 -6.37 8.58
N GLY A 250 9.37 -5.68 9.58
CA GLY A 250 8.58 -6.29 10.65
C GLY A 250 9.36 -7.30 11.49
N ASN A 251 10.58 -6.94 11.91
CA ASN A 251 11.46 -7.76 12.73
C ASN A 251 11.99 -6.97 13.96
N LEU A 252 12.99 -7.50 14.63
CA LEU A 252 13.66 -6.87 15.77
C LEU A 252 15.13 -6.54 15.44
N LEU A 253 15.44 -6.36 14.14
CA LEU A 253 16.80 -6.13 13.68
C LEU A 253 17.35 -4.81 14.19
N THR A 254 18.62 -4.80 14.56
CA THR A 254 19.32 -3.63 15.07
C THR A 254 20.51 -3.28 14.17
N SER A 255 20.98 -2.05 14.24
CA SER A 255 22.30 -1.69 13.71
C SER A 255 23.35 -2.07 14.74
N THR A 256 24.41 -2.80 14.34
CA THR A 256 25.50 -3.16 15.25
C THR A 256 26.41 -1.97 15.51
N THR A 257 26.48 -1.00 14.59
CA THR A 257 27.16 0.28 14.80
C THR A 257 26.43 1.42 14.09
N PRO A 258 26.46 2.66 14.63
CA PRO A 258 25.83 3.83 13.99
C PRO A 258 26.36 4.16 12.58
N LYS A 259 27.46 3.52 12.17
CA LYS A 259 28.15 3.79 10.89
C LYS A 259 27.77 2.85 9.76
N GLU A 260 26.93 1.86 10.02
CA GLU A 260 26.65 0.79 9.04
C GLU A 260 25.76 1.24 7.89
N LEU A 261 24.90 2.24 8.11
CA LEU A 261 24.00 2.75 7.06
C LEU A 261 24.74 3.41 5.88
N LYS A 262 26.05 3.73 6.02
CA LYS A 262 26.87 4.16 4.88
C LYS A 262 26.93 3.14 3.75
N PHE A 263 26.67 1.85 4.05
CA PHE A 263 26.66 0.78 3.06
C PHE A 263 25.44 0.81 2.13
N LEU A 264 24.46 1.68 2.39
CA LEU A 264 23.31 1.84 1.48
C LEU A 264 23.74 2.22 0.06
N ALA A 265 24.79 3.05 -0.09
CA ALA A 265 25.33 3.38 -1.40
C ALA A 265 25.91 2.14 -2.11
N ASP A 266 26.69 1.34 -1.37
CA ASP A 266 27.37 0.15 -1.93
C ASP A 266 26.35 -0.92 -2.33
N ILE A 267 25.30 -1.18 -1.53
CA ILE A 267 24.26 -2.16 -1.86
C ILE A 267 23.38 -1.70 -3.03
N SER A 268 23.24 -0.39 -3.23
CA SER A 268 22.43 0.18 -4.31
C SER A 268 22.97 -0.12 -5.72
N GLU A 269 24.19 -0.62 -5.83
CA GLU A 269 24.75 -1.09 -7.09
C GLU A 269 24.08 -2.40 -7.59
N THR A 270 23.54 -3.19 -6.70
CA THR A 270 22.87 -4.47 -7.01
C THR A 270 21.40 -4.50 -6.61
N VAL A 271 21.07 -3.98 -5.43
CA VAL A 271 19.73 -4.04 -4.87
C VAL A 271 18.82 -3.00 -5.53
N VAL A 272 17.66 -3.45 -5.96
CA VAL A 272 16.61 -2.64 -6.60
C VAL A 272 15.49 -2.30 -5.61
N TYR A 273 15.16 -3.23 -4.73
CA TYR A 273 14.14 -3.10 -3.69
C TYR A 273 14.73 -3.45 -2.34
N LEU A 274 14.70 -2.51 -1.40
CA LEU A 274 15.14 -2.69 -0.03
C LEU A 274 14.07 -2.21 0.93
N ASN A 275 13.53 -3.13 1.71
CA ASN A 275 12.59 -2.85 2.79
C ASN A 275 13.15 -3.35 4.12
N LEU A 276 13.47 -2.43 5.02
CA LEU A 276 13.92 -2.67 6.38
C LEU A 276 12.99 -2.02 7.40
N SER A 277 11.77 -1.68 6.98
CA SER A 277 10.80 -0.99 7.84
C SER A 277 10.38 -1.82 9.06
N ASN A 278 9.84 -1.17 10.07
CA ASN A 278 9.36 -1.84 11.28
C ASN A 278 10.43 -2.73 11.94
N ASN A 279 11.58 -2.12 12.24
CA ASN A 279 12.71 -2.74 12.93
C ASN A 279 13.20 -1.84 14.08
N LYS A 280 14.39 -2.07 14.59
CA LYS A 280 15.06 -1.30 15.65
C LYS A 280 16.38 -0.72 15.16
N LEU A 281 16.45 -0.32 13.89
CA LEU A 281 17.64 0.25 13.32
C LEU A 281 17.91 1.64 13.93
N THR A 282 19.13 1.88 14.34
CA THR A 282 19.61 3.15 14.92
C THR A 282 20.71 3.76 14.05
N GLY A 283 21.00 5.03 14.27
CA GLY A 283 22.07 5.72 13.56
C GLY A 283 21.58 6.80 12.62
N SER A 284 22.49 7.36 11.83
CA SER A 284 22.21 8.43 10.88
C SER A 284 22.50 8.00 9.45
N LEU A 285 21.71 8.50 8.50
CA LEU A 285 22.00 8.33 7.07
C LEU A 285 23.20 9.18 6.61
N ILE A 286 23.62 10.17 7.42
CA ILE A 286 24.78 11.03 7.17
C ILE A 286 25.85 10.68 8.19
N ASP A 287 26.87 9.92 7.82
CA ASP A 287 28.08 9.76 8.58
C ASP A 287 29.31 10.03 7.69
N GLY A 288 29.43 11.29 7.24
CA GLY A 288 30.60 11.79 6.53
C GLY A 288 30.79 11.34 5.08
N VAL A 289 29.83 10.64 4.52
CA VAL A 289 29.78 10.28 3.09
C VAL A 289 28.55 10.93 2.48
N GLU A 290 28.76 11.79 1.47
CA GLU A 290 27.64 12.20 0.61
C GLU A 290 27.02 10.93 0.04
N LEU A 291 25.75 10.65 0.35
CA LEU A 291 24.96 9.63 -0.35
C LEU A 291 24.72 10.13 -1.79
N SER A 292 25.80 10.18 -2.54
CA SER A 292 25.82 10.85 -3.82
C SER A 292 25.32 10.00 -4.97
N THR A 293 25.16 8.68 -4.77
CA THR A 293 24.74 7.80 -5.87
C THR A 293 24.01 6.55 -5.34
N PHE A 294 22.70 6.51 -5.47
CA PHE A 294 21.99 5.24 -5.47
C PHE A 294 21.91 4.74 -6.92
N GLY A 295 22.69 3.73 -7.28
CA GLY A 295 22.88 3.32 -8.66
C GLY A 295 21.65 2.66 -9.28
N ARG A 296 21.04 1.69 -8.60
CA ARG A 296 19.91 0.87 -9.13
C ARG A 296 18.71 0.80 -8.20
N LEU A 297 18.82 1.38 -7.00
CA LEU A 297 17.78 1.29 -5.98
C LEU A 297 16.54 2.08 -6.40
N LYS A 298 15.42 1.41 -6.50
CA LYS A 298 14.12 1.98 -6.87
C LYS A 298 13.21 2.20 -5.68
N VAL A 299 13.27 1.31 -4.70
CA VAL A 299 12.45 1.37 -3.50
C VAL A 299 13.35 1.25 -2.30
N LEU A 300 13.29 2.26 -1.43
CA LEU A 300 13.92 2.26 -0.12
C LEU A 300 12.86 2.55 0.93
N ASP A 301 12.62 1.57 1.80
CA ASP A 301 11.72 1.73 2.94
C ASP A 301 12.48 1.44 4.25
N LEU A 302 12.70 2.48 5.05
CA LEU A 302 13.30 2.44 6.38
C LEU A 302 12.32 2.94 7.44
N SER A 303 11.04 3.02 7.13
CA SER A 303 10.02 3.55 8.04
C SER A 303 9.92 2.74 9.33
N SER A 304 9.44 3.36 10.38
CA SER A 304 9.24 2.73 11.69
C SER A 304 10.51 2.05 12.22
N ASN A 305 11.54 2.87 12.40
CA ASN A 305 12.83 2.51 13.01
C ASN A 305 13.22 3.55 14.07
N GLU A 306 14.43 3.46 14.61
CA GLU A 306 15.00 4.41 15.57
C GLU A 306 16.13 5.26 14.93
N LEU A 307 16.03 5.52 13.62
CA LEU A 307 16.99 6.32 12.85
C LEU A 307 16.87 7.79 13.25
N SER A 308 17.99 8.52 13.17
CA SER A 308 18.05 9.91 13.62
C SER A 308 19.08 10.73 12.82
N GLY A 309 19.21 12.00 13.17
CA GLY A 309 20.09 12.94 12.47
C GLY A 309 19.43 13.57 11.25
N ASP A 310 20.22 14.36 10.52
CA ASP A 310 19.69 15.07 9.35
C ASP A 310 19.58 14.16 8.12
N LEU A 311 18.69 14.50 7.20
CA LEU A 311 18.55 13.78 5.94
C LEU A 311 19.68 14.20 4.96
N PRO A 312 20.23 13.24 4.19
CA PRO A 312 21.22 13.55 3.14
C PRO A 312 20.61 14.34 1.99
N GLY A 313 21.45 14.99 1.20
CA GLY A 313 21.00 15.87 0.12
C GLY A 313 20.23 15.19 -1.02
N PHE A 314 20.39 13.90 -1.24
CA PHE A 314 19.76 13.11 -2.33
C PHE A 314 19.96 13.74 -3.72
N ASN A 315 21.10 14.39 -3.96
CA ASN A 315 21.32 15.20 -5.17
C ASN A 315 21.55 14.39 -6.46
N TYR A 316 21.84 13.08 -6.36
CA TYR A 316 22.24 12.24 -7.50
C TYR A 316 21.54 10.88 -7.49
N VAL A 317 20.28 10.85 -7.09
CA VAL A 317 19.48 9.63 -7.02
C VAL A 317 18.59 9.55 -8.26
N TYR A 318 19.05 8.83 -9.28
CA TYR A 318 18.41 8.85 -10.60
C TYR A 318 17.30 7.80 -10.79
N ASP A 319 17.33 6.69 -10.04
CA ASP A 319 16.42 5.56 -10.24
C ASP A 319 15.44 5.38 -9.07
N LEU A 320 15.58 6.14 -7.97
CA LEU A 320 14.74 5.97 -6.78
C LEU A 320 13.31 6.48 -7.06
N GLU A 321 12.37 5.54 -7.10
CA GLU A 321 10.95 5.78 -7.34
C GLU A 321 10.16 5.98 -6.04
N VAL A 322 10.56 5.27 -4.97
CA VAL A 322 9.87 5.29 -3.67
C VAL A 322 10.89 5.45 -2.54
N LEU A 323 10.70 6.48 -1.72
CA LEU A 323 11.46 6.72 -0.50
C LEU A 323 10.50 6.85 0.68
N ARG A 324 10.59 5.93 1.64
CA ARG A 324 9.82 5.95 2.89
C ARG A 324 10.76 5.94 4.07
N LEU A 325 10.70 7.00 4.87
CA LEU A 325 11.48 7.21 6.08
C LEU A 325 10.58 7.59 7.27
N ALA A 326 9.29 7.32 7.17
CA ALA A 326 8.30 7.70 8.16
C ALA A 326 8.56 7.07 9.53
N ASN A 327 8.07 7.71 10.57
CA ASN A 327 8.13 7.20 11.96
C ASN A 327 9.56 6.83 12.37
N ASN A 328 10.41 7.86 12.40
CA ASN A 328 11.81 7.83 12.83
C ASN A 328 12.12 9.09 13.66
N GLY A 329 13.39 9.29 13.98
CA GLY A 329 13.89 10.47 14.71
C GLY A 329 14.66 11.45 13.82
N PHE A 330 14.40 11.54 12.53
CA PHE A 330 15.10 12.44 11.64
C PHE A 330 14.85 13.91 11.97
N THR A 331 15.92 14.72 11.86
CA THR A 331 15.96 16.15 12.18
C THR A 331 16.39 16.99 10.97
N GLY A 332 16.52 18.31 11.18
CA GLY A 332 16.98 19.23 10.14
C GLY A 332 15.91 19.54 9.10
N PHE A 333 16.33 19.89 7.91
CA PHE A 333 15.44 20.37 6.85
C PHE A 333 15.12 19.25 5.85
N VAL A 334 13.92 19.32 5.24
CA VAL A 334 13.62 18.50 4.08
C VAL A 334 14.54 18.91 2.92
N PRO A 335 15.38 18.00 2.38
CA PRO A 335 16.28 18.34 1.29
C PRO A 335 15.51 18.81 0.06
N SER A 336 15.84 20.01 -0.42
CA SER A 336 15.10 20.60 -1.55
C SER A 336 15.20 19.78 -2.85
N GLY A 337 16.24 18.96 -2.99
CA GLY A 337 16.41 18.04 -4.11
C GLY A 337 15.28 17.03 -4.24
N LEU A 338 14.70 16.57 -3.13
CA LEU A 338 13.56 15.61 -3.13
C LEU A 338 12.27 16.22 -3.67
N LEU A 339 12.11 17.56 -3.59
CA LEU A 339 10.90 18.28 -3.98
C LEU A 339 11.01 18.93 -5.37
N LYS A 340 12.19 18.86 -5.99
CA LYS A 340 12.48 19.44 -7.32
C LYS A 340 12.56 18.35 -8.37
N GLY A 341 12.06 18.65 -9.59
CA GLY A 341 11.92 17.65 -10.66
C GLY A 341 13.14 17.44 -11.56
N ASP A 342 14.27 18.09 -11.29
CA ASP A 342 15.35 18.20 -12.28
C ASP A 342 16.20 16.94 -12.46
N SER A 343 16.17 15.99 -11.53
CA SER A 343 17.04 14.81 -11.58
C SER A 343 16.45 13.53 -10.96
N LEU A 344 15.22 13.56 -10.45
CA LEU A 344 14.61 12.44 -9.74
C LEU A 344 13.40 11.89 -10.48
N VAL A 345 13.26 10.56 -10.46
CA VAL A 345 12.06 9.84 -10.90
C VAL A 345 11.15 9.52 -9.71
N LEU A 346 11.38 10.18 -8.57
CA LEU A 346 10.68 9.92 -7.33
C LEU A 346 9.18 10.14 -7.51
N ASN A 347 8.43 9.08 -7.24
CA ASN A 347 6.97 9.06 -7.34
C ASN A 347 6.31 9.17 -5.96
N GLN A 348 6.91 8.54 -4.95
CA GLN A 348 6.42 8.55 -3.59
C GLN A 348 7.51 8.97 -2.60
N LEU A 349 7.20 9.96 -1.78
CA LEU A 349 8.02 10.42 -0.66
C LEU A 349 7.18 10.44 0.62
N ASP A 350 7.60 9.66 1.60
CA ASP A 350 6.99 9.65 2.93
C ASP A 350 8.06 9.93 4.00
N LEU A 351 7.99 11.11 4.59
CA LEU A 351 8.84 11.56 5.68
C LEU A 351 8.02 11.85 6.95
N SER A 352 6.80 11.33 7.03
CA SER A 352 5.88 11.61 8.12
C SER A 352 6.39 11.11 9.48
N ALA A 353 5.84 11.64 10.55
CA ALA A 353 6.16 11.25 11.92
C ALA A 353 7.68 11.24 12.20
N ASN A 354 8.29 12.40 11.97
CA ASN A 354 9.70 12.68 12.26
C ASN A 354 9.82 14.00 13.05
N ASN A 355 11.05 14.49 13.23
CA ASN A 355 11.32 15.77 13.88
C ASN A 355 11.91 16.81 12.88
N LEU A 356 11.47 16.74 11.63
CA LEU A 356 11.94 17.64 10.57
C LEU A 356 11.40 19.05 10.77
N THR A 357 12.22 20.03 10.41
CA THR A 357 11.91 21.46 10.59
C THR A 357 12.09 22.25 9.29
N GLY A 358 11.79 23.54 9.32
CA GLY A 358 12.05 24.45 8.21
C GLY A 358 10.85 24.69 7.31
N HIS A 359 11.12 25.34 6.18
CA HIS A 359 10.09 25.80 5.24
C HIS A 359 10.03 24.93 4.01
N ILE A 360 8.84 24.65 3.54
CA ILE A 360 8.60 24.05 2.22
C ILE A 360 8.13 25.15 1.27
N ASN A 361 9.04 25.79 0.55
CA ASN A 361 8.72 26.96 -0.27
C ASN A 361 7.89 26.60 -1.51
N MET A 362 8.26 25.53 -2.22
CA MET A 362 7.55 25.04 -3.39
C MET A 362 7.91 23.60 -3.70
N ILE A 363 6.97 22.89 -4.27
CA ILE A 363 7.13 21.54 -4.82
C ILE A 363 7.05 21.67 -6.33
N THR A 364 8.14 21.41 -7.05
CA THR A 364 8.23 21.54 -8.50
C THR A 364 8.46 20.23 -9.22
N SER A 365 8.50 19.12 -8.48
CA SER A 365 8.62 17.80 -9.07
C SER A 365 7.47 17.51 -10.03
N THR A 366 7.80 16.97 -11.19
CA THR A 366 6.84 16.53 -12.21
C THR A 366 6.55 15.03 -12.13
N THR A 367 7.20 14.32 -11.22
CA THR A 367 7.05 12.86 -11.04
C THR A 367 6.47 12.48 -9.70
N LEU A 368 6.65 13.34 -8.67
CA LEU A 368 6.18 13.09 -7.32
C LEU A 368 4.65 13.16 -7.26
N GLN A 369 4.01 12.01 -7.05
CA GLN A 369 2.56 11.88 -6.95
C GLN A 369 2.08 11.80 -5.52
N ILE A 370 2.84 11.14 -4.64
CA ILE A 370 2.49 10.97 -3.23
C ILE A 370 3.55 11.66 -2.38
N LEU A 371 3.13 12.68 -1.67
CA LEU A 371 3.97 13.39 -0.69
C LEU A 371 3.28 13.40 0.66
N ASN A 372 3.91 12.75 1.63
CA ASN A 372 3.51 12.79 3.02
C ASN A 372 4.64 13.39 3.88
N LEU A 373 4.37 14.56 4.46
CA LEU A 373 5.25 15.27 5.41
C LEU A 373 4.55 15.48 6.77
N SER A 374 3.47 14.77 7.01
CA SER A 374 2.64 14.96 8.22
C SER A 374 3.41 14.65 9.51
N SER A 375 2.94 15.18 10.61
CA SER A 375 3.50 14.89 11.93
C SER A 375 5.00 15.21 12.04
N ASN A 376 5.33 16.47 11.72
CA ASN A 376 6.69 17.03 11.82
C ASN A 376 6.67 18.39 12.53
N ALA A 377 7.80 19.10 12.55
CA ALA A 377 7.92 20.46 13.05
C ALA A 377 8.14 21.48 11.93
N LEU A 378 7.58 21.23 10.74
CA LEU A 378 7.67 22.12 9.59
C LEU A 378 6.86 23.40 9.83
N PHE A 379 7.36 24.53 9.41
CA PHE A 379 6.76 25.83 9.68
C PHE A 379 6.85 26.78 8.49
N GLY A 380 6.22 27.95 8.61
CA GLY A 380 6.17 28.96 7.56
C GLY A 380 4.85 28.85 6.77
N ASP A 381 4.82 29.48 5.61
CA ASP A 381 3.63 29.43 4.76
C ASP A 381 3.54 28.10 3.99
N LEU A 382 2.34 27.75 3.52
CA LEU A 382 2.13 26.59 2.66
C LEU A 382 2.96 26.73 1.36
N PRO A 383 3.39 25.60 0.77
CA PRO A 383 4.15 25.63 -0.48
C PRO A 383 3.38 26.33 -1.61
N LEU A 384 4.07 27.21 -2.33
CA LEU A 384 3.48 28.02 -3.40
C LEU A 384 2.92 27.15 -4.53
N LEU A 385 3.53 26.00 -4.80
CA LEU A 385 3.15 25.02 -5.80
C LEU A 385 3.14 23.62 -5.17
N ALA A 386 2.21 22.79 -5.59
CA ALA A 386 2.07 21.38 -5.17
C ALA A 386 2.66 20.38 -6.19
N GLY A 387 3.34 20.85 -7.24
CA GLY A 387 3.94 19.98 -8.26
C GLY A 387 2.89 19.12 -8.98
N SER A 388 3.23 17.87 -9.22
CA SER A 388 2.34 16.87 -9.80
C SER A 388 1.69 15.94 -8.76
N CYS A 389 1.65 16.38 -7.49
CA CYS A 389 1.06 15.57 -6.43
C CYS A 389 -0.42 15.27 -6.72
N THR A 390 -0.79 14.02 -6.50
CA THR A 390 -2.17 13.56 -6.39
C THR A 390 -2.56 13.42 -4.92
N VAL A 391 -1.60 13.08 -4.05
CA VAL A 391 -1.75 13.00 -2.60
C VAL A 391 -0.77 13.96 -1.97
N LEU A 392 -1.28 14.89 -1.16
CA LEU A 392 -0.50 15.87 -0.41
C LEU A 392 -0.98 15.87 1.05
N ASP A 393 -0.15 15.35 1.94
CA ASP A 393 -0.39 15.37 3.38
C ASP A 393 0.69 16.23 4.08
N LEU A 394 0.26 17.35 4.62
CA LEU A 394 1.06 18.30 5.40
C LEU A 394 0.49 18.46 6.83
N SER A 395 -0.38 17.56 7.25
CA SER A 395 -1.09 17.64 8.51
C SER A 395 -0.14 17.57 9.73
N ASN A 396 -0.64 18.02 10.87
CA ASN A 396 0.08 17.98 12.13
C ASN A 396 1.51 18.55 12.04
N ASN A 397 1.56 19.84 11.64
CA ASN A 397 2.79 20.63 11.50
C ASN A 397 2.55 22.04 12.09
N GLN A 398 3.43 22.98 11.77
CA GLN A 398 3.33 24.37 12.24
C GLN A 398 3.20 25.36 11.05
N PHE A 399 2.59 24.92 9.95
CA PHE A 399 2.31 25.79 8.81
C PHE A 399 1.34 26.90 9.20
N ARG A 400 1.55 28.08 8.67
CA ARG A 400 0.78 29.30 8.96
C ARG A 400 0.41 30.06 7.69
N GLY A 401 -0.26 31.19 7.84
CA GLY A 401 -0.70 31.99 6.69
C GLY A 401 -2.07 31.51 6.18
N ASN A 402 -2.42 31.88 4.98
CA ASN A 402 -3.73 31.65 4.41
C ASN A 402 -3.72 30.66 3.23
N LEU A 403 -4.90 30.27 2.81
CA LEU A 403 -5.09 29.30 1.72
C LEU A 403 -5.03 29.93 0.31
N SER A 404 -4.50 31.14 0.13
CA SER A 404 -4.44 31.80 -1.19
C SER A 404 -3.62 31.01 -2.23
N VAL A 405 -2.72 30.16 -1.79
CA VAL A 405 -1.94 29.27 -2.65
C VAL A 405 -2.79 28.24 -3.41
N PHE A 406 -3.99 27.93 -2.95
CA PHE A 406 -4.93 27.02 -3.62
C PHE A 406 -5.18 27.42 -5.08
N THR A 407 -5.17 28.72 -5.37
CA THR A 407 -5.31 29.23 -6.76
C THR A 407 -4.18 28.81 -7.72
N LYS A 408 -3.07 28.28 -7.19
CA LYS A 408 -1.87 27.89 -7.92
C LYS A 408 -1.59 26.40 -7.88
N TRP A 409 -2.33 25.66 -7.04
CA TRP A 409 -2.16 24.23 -6.92
C TRP A 409 -2.77 23.47 -8.11
N SER A 410 -2.24 22.31 -8.42
CA SER A 410 -2.66 21.49 -9.56
C SER A 410 -4.08 20.94 -9.40
N ASN A 411 -4.78 20.81 -10.52
CA ASN A 411 -6.05 20.07 -10.60
C ASN A 411 -5.89 18.55 -10.50
N ASP A 412 -4.67 18.05 -10.43
CA ASP A 412 -4.39 16.61 -10.27
C ASP A 412 -4.52 16.13 -8.83
N LEU A 413 -4.61 17.05 -7.87
CA LEU A 413 -4.80 16.71 -6.46
C LEU A 413 -6.11 15.94 -6.25
N GLU A 414 -6.00 14.78 -5.62
CA GLU A 414 -7.10 13.88 -5.26
C GLU A 414 -7.30 13.84 -3.73
N TYR A 415 -6.22 13.97 -2.98
CA TYR A 415 -6.20 13.97 -1.52
C TYR A 415 -5.37 15.13 -1.00
N VAL A 416 -5.95 15.95 -0.11
CA VAL A 416 -5.28 17.06 0.57
C VAL A 416 -5.62 17.02 2.05
N ASP A 417 -4.60 16.87 2.89
CA ASP A 417 -4.70 17.00 4.34
C ASP A 417 -3.78 18.09 4.85
N LEU A 418 -4.36 19.15 5.40
CA LEU A 418 -3.68 20.27 6.04
C LEU A 418 -4.11 20.44 7.50
N SER A 419 -4.74 19.42 8.07
CA SER A 419 -5.27 19.47 9.44
C SER A 419 -4.18 19.69 10.47
N GLN A 420 -4.57 20.13 11.65
CA GLN A 420 -3.66 20.32 12.78
C GLN A 420 -2.45 21.19 12.44
N ASN A 421 -2.72 22.40 11.94
CA ASN A 421 -1.73 23.43 11.64
C ASN A 421 -2.15 24.80 12.24
N ASN A 422 -1.41 25.86 11.91
CA ASN A 422 -1.70 27.23 12.35
C ASN A 422 -2.23 28.10 11.20
N LEU A 423 -3.00 27.52 10.27
CA LEU A 423 -3.54 28.21 9.10
C LEU A 423 -4.64 29.19 9.52
N THR A 424 -4.70 30.35 8.88
CA THR A 424 -5.63 31.45 9.21
C THR A 424 -6.28 32.02 7.95
N GLY A 425 -7.23 32.93 8.14
CA GLY A 425 -7.95 33.62 7.06
C GLY A 425 -9.04 32.76 6.46
N SER A 426 -9.56 33.19 5.32
CA SER A 426 -10.70 32.56 4.66
C SER A 426 -10.28 31.44 3.72
N MET A 427 -11.18 30.50 3.50
CA MET A 427 -11.09 29.55 2.41
C MET A 427 -11.36 30.28 1.08
N PRO A 428 -10.44 30.22 0.08
CA PRO A 428 -10.63 30.96 -1.16
C PRO A 428 -11.75 30.34 -2.02
N ASP A 429 -12.45 31.22 -2.75
CA ASP A 429 -13.43 30.81 -3.75
C ASP A 429 -12.73 30.38 -5.06
N VAL A 430 -12.44 29.10 -5.20
CA VAL A 430 -11.66 28.52 -6.31
C VAL A 430 -12.48 27.50 -7.10
N SER A 431 -13.57 27.92 -7.66
CA SER A 431 -14.54 27.06 -8.37
C SER A 431 -13.98 26.31 -9.59
N SER A 432 -12.85 26.73 -10.15
CA SER A 432 -12.20 26.10 -11.31
C SER A 432 -11.03 25.18 -10.95
N GLN A 433 -10.76 25.03 -9.67
CA GLN A 433 -9.68 24.18 -9.15
C GLN A 433 -10.22 22.85 -8.62
N PHE A 434 -9.31 21.95 -8.28
CA PHE A 434 -9.63 20.71 -7.55
C PHE A 434 -10.65 19.79 -8.23
N LEU A 435 -10.57 19.69 -9.55
CA LEU A 435 -11.50 18.87 -10.36
C LEU A 435 -11.43 17.37 -10.06
N ARG A 436 -10.37 16.93 -9.41
CA ARG A 436 -10.15 15.51 -9.04
C ARG A 436 -10.20 15.25 -7.54
N LEU A 437 -10.29 16.31 -6.73
CA LEU A 437 -10.22 16.23 -5.28
C LEU A 437 -11.39 15.40 -4.74
N ASN A 438 -11.07 14.33 -4.00
CA ASN A 438 -12.04 13.47 -3.35
C ASN A 438 -11.99 13.59 -1.82
N TYR A 439 -10.86 14.02 -1.25
CA TYR A 439 -10.67 14.20 0.18
C TYR A 439 -10.04 15.56 0.47
N LEU A 440 -10.68 16.34 1.33
CA LEU A 440 -10.16 17.62 1.81
C LEU A 440 -10.33 17.71 3.32
N ASN A 441 -9.22 17.75 4.04
CA ASN A 441 -9.18 17.95 5.48
C ASN A 441 -8.42 19.23 5.84
N LEU A 442 -9.14 20.19 6.44
CA LEU A 442 -8.59 21.45 6.92
C LEU A 442 -8.84 21.61 8.44
N SER A 443 -9.21 20.53 9.12
CA SER A 443 -9.61 20.57 10.52
C SER A 443 -8.49 21.03 11.47
N HIS A 444 -8.87 21.44 12.67
CA HIS A 444 -7.92 21.86 13.70
C HIS A 444 -6.93 22.93 13.21
N ASN A 445 -7.48 24.04 12.70
CA ASN A 445 -6.76 25.23 12.27
C ASN A 445 -7.41 26.50 12.87
N SER A 446 -7.08 27.68 12.37
CA SER A 446 -7.70 28.95 12.74
C SER A 446 -8.33 29.63 11.53
N LEU A 447 -8.89 28.84 10.61
CA LEU A 447 -9.58 29.33 9.41
C LEU A 447 -10.91 30.00 9.83
N ALA A 448 -11.23 31.12 9.17
CA ALA A 448 -12.36 31.94 9.56
C ALA A 448 -13.22 32.31 8.34
N ASP A 449 -14.16 33.24 8.55
CA ASP A 449 -15.14 33.69 7.56
C ASP A 449 -16.17 32.61 7.19
N THR A 450 -16.83 32.74 6.06
CA THR A 450 -17.86 31.79 5.62
C THR A 450 -17.24 30.64 4.79
N ILE A 451 -17.86 29.47 4.85
CA ILE A 451 -17.54 28.39 3.92
C ILE A 451 -17.97 28.83 2.52
N PRO A 452 -17.07 28.88 1.50
CA PRO A 452 -17.40 29.39 0.19
C PRO A 452 -18.30 28.43 -0.60
N GLU A 453 -19.21 28.96 -1.40
CA GLU A 453 -20.08 28.19 -2.31
C GLU A 453 -19.28 27.35 -3.31
N ALA A 454 -18.05 27.73 -3.65
CA ALA A 454 -17.18 26.97 -4.55
C ALA A 454 -16.92 25.53 -4.12
N VAL A 455 -16.97 25.23 -2.84
CA VAL A 455 -16.76 23.85 -2.32
C VAL A 455 -17.79 22.88 -2.88
N VAL A 456 -19.02 23.37 -3.12
CA VAL A 456 -20.11 22.56 -3.71
C VAL A 456 -19.79 22.15 -5.15
N LEU A 457 -18.91 22.89 -5.82
CA LEU A 457 -18.56 22.68 -7.22
C LEU A 457 -17.42 21.67 -7.43
N TYR A 458 -16.83 21.12 -6.35
CA TYR A 458 -15.80 20.09 -6.47
C TYR A 458 -16.44 18.74 -6.85
N PRO A 459 -16.27 18.30 -8.13
CA PRO A 459 -17.15 17.28 -8.70
C PRO A 459 -16.93 15.87 -8.18
N LYS A 460 -15.86 15.64 -7.44
CA LYS A 460 -15.49 14.32 -6.90
C LYS A 460 -15.32 14.29 -5.38
N LEU A 461 -15.62 15.39 -4.70
CA LEU A 461 -15.40 15.48 -3.26
C LEU A 461 -16.32 14.52 -2.51
N THR A 462 -15.73 13.57 -1.82
CA THR A 462 -16.43 12.55 -1.02
C THR A 462 -16.33 12.81 0.47
N VAL A 463 -15.24 13.39 0.93
CA VAL A 463 -15.01 13.72 2.35
C VAL A 463 -14.56 15.17 2.46
N LEU A 464 -15.26 15.93 3.30
CA LEU A 464 -14.91 17.30 3.65
C LEU A 464 -14.86 17.43 5.16
N ASP A 465 -13.68 17.73 5.71
CA ASP A 465 -13.48 18.02 7.12
C ASP A 465 -12.96 19.45 7.32
N LEU A 466 -13.82 20.28 7.89
CA LEU A 466 -13.54 21.68 8.27
C LEU A 466 -13.65 21.87 9.78
N SER A 467 -13.72 20.79 10.56
CA SER A 467 -13.98 20.83 12.00
C SER A 467 -12.91 21.59 12.77
N SER A 468 -13.25 22.01 13.97
CA SER A 468 -12.33 22.69 14.91
C SER A 468 -11.60 23.86 14.26
N ASN A 469 -12.37 24.83 13.73
CA ASN A 469 -11.92 26.07 13.12
C ASN A 469 -12.73 27.27 13.64
N GLN A 470 -12.71 28.38 12.94
CA GLN A 470 -13.47 29.60 13.28
C GLN A 470 -14.46 30.00 12.14
N PHE A 471 -14.89 29.02 11.33
CA PHE A 471 -15.86 29.28 10.27
C PHE A 471 -17.18 29.81 10.84
N SER A 472 -17.77 30.78 10.17
CA SER A 472 -18.99 31.48 10.62
C SER A 472 -20.03 31.55 9.51
N GLY A 473 -21.22 32.07 9.82
CA GLY A 473 -22.31 32.16 8.85
C GLY A 473 -23.03 30.83 8.61
N PRO A 474 -23.89 30.74 7.61
CA PRO A 474 -24.67 29.54 7.32
C PRO A 474 -23.86 28.49 6.54
N ILE A 475 -24.36 27.26 6.55
CA ILE A 475 -23.88 26.20 5.62
C ILE A 475 -24.26 26.62 4.19
N PRO A 476 -23.35 26.51 3.20
CA PRO A 476 -23.68 26.75 1.80
C PRO A 476 -24.91 25.97 1.34
N ALA A 477 -25.85 26.65 0.68
CA ALA A 477 -27.19 26.11 0.44
C ALA A 477 -27.23 24.74 -0.27
N ASN A 478 -26.26 24.48 -1.13
CA ASN A 478 -26.21 23.25 -1.94
C ASN A 478 -25.21 22.19 -1.41
N LEU A 479 -24.53 22.43 -0.30
CA LEU A 479 -23.52 21.51 0.21
C LEU A 479 -24.14 20.16 0.61
N LEU A 480 -25.26 20.20 1.32
CA LEU A 480 -26.00 19.00 1.70
C LEU A 480 -26.76 18.32 0.55
N SER A 481 -26.79 18.97 -0.63
CA SER A 481 -27.39 18.43 -1.86
C SER A 481 -26.40 17.72 -2.77
N SER A 482 -25.12 17.63 -2.41
CA SER A 482 -24.11 16.98 -3.19
C SER A 482 -24.41 15.47 -3.35
N SER A 483 -24.36 15.00 -4.59
CA SER A 483 -24.52 13.57 -4.88
C SER A 483 -23.23 12.76 -4.68
N MET A 484 -22.10 13.44 -4.41
CA MET A 484 -20.79 12.79 -4.26
C MET A 484 -20.30 12.79 -2.81
N LEU A 485 -20.75 13.75 -2.00
CA LEU A 485 -20.29 13.89 -0.63
C LEU A 485 -20.88 12.77 0.24
N HIS A 486 -20.01 12.00 0.89
CA HIS A 486 -20.35 10.91 1.80
C HIS A 486 -20.18 11.33 3.25
N GLU A 487 -19.17 12.13 3.52
CA GLU A 487 -18.85 12.54 4.90
C GLU A 487 -18.63 14.05 4.97
N LEU A 488 -19.33 14.71 5.88
CA LEU A 488 -19.20 16.13 6.16
C LEU A 488 -18.99 16.34 7.66
N TYR A 489 -17.83 16.88 7.99
CA TYR A 489 -17.43 17.25 9.34
C TYR A 489 -17.22 18.77 9.41
N ILE A 490 -18.09 19.49 10.13
CA ILE A 490 -17.98 20.95 10.34
C ILE A 490 -18.20 21.30 11.82
N GLN A 491 -18.02 20.31 12.70
CA GLN A 491 -18.19 20.49 14.14
C GLN A 491 -17.15 21.47 14.72
N ASP A 492 -17.46 22.00 15.91
CA ASP A 492 -16.59 22.92 16.66
C ASP A 492 -16.17 24.15 15.84
N ASN A 493 -17.15 24.89 15.34
CA ASN A 493 -17.00 26.14 14.62
C ASN A 493 -17.93 27.23 15.16
N MET A 494 -18.03 28.37 14.48
CA MET A 494 -18.94 29.48 14.81
C MET A 494 -20.12 29.58 13.81
N LEU A 495 -20.49 28.47 13.15
CA LEU A 495 -21.54 28.46 12.15
C LEU A 495 -22.91 28.77 12.75
N THR A 496 -23.74 29.49 12.01
CA THR A 496 -25.01 30.03 12.49
C THR A 496 -26.16 29.80 11.52
N GLY A 497 -27.37 30.14 11.93
CA GLY A 497 -28.57 30.06 11.11
C GLY A 497 -29.30 28.72 11.23
N GLY A 498 -30.30 28.54 10.39
CA GLY A 498 -31.01 27.26 10.29
C GLY A 498 -30.34 26.32 9.30
N VAL A 499 -30.45 25.03 9.51
CA VAL A 499 -30.00 24.03 8.56
C VAL A 499 -31.10 23.77 7.54
N SER A 500 -30.74 23.77 6.24
CA SER A 500 -31.67 23.44 5.17
C SER A 500 -31.22 22.16 4.48
N PHE A 501 -32.11 21.19 4.45
CA PHE A 501 -31.89 19.95 3.73
C PHE A 501 -32.50 20.01 2.32
N PRO A 502 -31.97 19.26 1.35
CA PRO A 502 -32.57 19.17 0.04
C PRO A 502 -33.98 18.60 0.14
N GLY A 503 -34.92 19.17 -0.65
CA GLY A 503 -36.31 18.69 -0.62
C GLY A 503 -36.43 17.23 -1.02
N SER A 504 -37.52 16.59 -0.64
CA SER A 504 -37.79 15.16 -0.85
C SER A 504 -37.83 14.69 -2.32
N SER A 505 -37.77 15.60 -3.28
CA SER A 505 -37.63 15.33 -4.72
C SER A 505 -36.16 15.06 -5.15
N SER A 506 -35.19 15.40 -4.33
CA SER A 506 -33.77 15.15 -4.58
C SER A 506 -33.50 13.66 -4.48
N LYS A 507 -32.96 13.08 -5.55
CA LYS A 507 -32.62 11.65 -5.62
C LYS A 507 -31.11 11.49 -5.64
N ASN A 508 -30.63 10.36 -5.17
CA ASN A 508 -29.22 9.97 -5.19
C ASN A 508 -28.30 10.85 -4.33
N LEU A 509 -28.72 11.17 -3.12
CA LEU A 509 -27.84 11.80 -2.14
C LEU A 509 -27.00 10.71 -1.46
N SER A 510 -25.70 10.96 -1.36
CA SER A 510 -24.72 9.97 -0.90
C SER A 510 -24.24 10.19 0.53
N LEU A 511 -24.75 11.21 1.23
CA LEU A 511 -24.27 11.58 2.56
C LEU A 511 -24.59 10.49 3.58
N GLU A 512 -23.55 9.95 4.19
CA GLU A 512 -23.59 8.91 5.22
C GLU A 512 -23.28 9.45 6.61
N VAL A 513 -22.41 10.44 6.71
CA VAL A 513 -22.01 11.08 7.97
C VAL A 513 -22.20 12.57 7.88
N LEU A 514 -22.95 13.11 8.85
CA LEU A 514 -23.14 14.54 9.05
C LEU A 514 -22.87 14.89 10.50
N ASP A 515 -21.76 15.58 10.76
CA ASP A 515 -21.42 16.12 12.05
C ASP A 515 -21.35 17.65 11.97
N ILE A 516 -22.32 18.30 12.59
CA ILE A 516 -22.43 19.77 12.71
C ILE A 516 -22.45 20.21 14.19
N SER A 517 -22.00 19.33 15.08
CA SER A 517 -22.03 19.58 16.52
C SER A 517 -21.14 20.76 16.93
N GLY A 518 -21.29 21.28 18.14
CA GLY A 518 -20.44 22.35 18.67
C GLY A 518 -20.46 23.63 17.83
N ASN A 519 -21.64 24.06 17.35
CA ASN A 519 -21.83 25.26 16.56
C ASN A 519 -22.93 26.16 17.17
N HIS A 520 -23.39 27.14 16.42
CA HIS A 520 -24.48 28.05 16.84
C HIS A 520 -25.73 27.93 15.95
N PHE A 521 -25.97 26.76 15.38
CA PHE A 521 -27.18 26.51 14.60
C PHE A 521 -28.42 26.62 15.44
N SER A 522 -29.48 27.16 14.86
CA SER A 522 -30.71 27.47 15.58
C SER A 522 -31.97 27.18 14.76
N GLY A 523 -33.12 27.30 15.37
CA GLY A 523 -34.40 26.95 14.76
C GLY A 523 -34.76 25.47 14.97
N SER A 524 -35.75 24.98 14.27
CA SER A 524 -36.15 23.57 14.32
C SER A 524 -35.37 22.72 13.32
N LEU A 525 -35.13 21.46 13.63
CA LEU A 525 -34.62 20.49 12.65
C LEU A 525 -35.71 20.26 11.58
N PRO A 526 -35.46 20.55 10.30
CA PRO A 526 -36.49 20.43 9.26
C PRO A 526 -36.89 18.98 8.98
N ASP A 527 -38.15 18.80 8.59
CA ASP A 527 -38.70 17.52 8.15
C ASP A 527 -37.95 16.93 6.93
N ASP A 528 -37.35 17.79 6.10
CA ASP A 528 -36.61 17.41 4.90
C ASP A 528 -35.29 16.66 5.21
N VAL A 529 -34.90 16.52 6.47
CA VAL A 529 -33.77 15.65 6.88
C VAL A 529 -33.92 14.23 6.33
N VAL A 530 -35.18 13.78 6.12
CA VAL A 530 -35.50 12.47 5.53
C VAL A 530 -34.95 12.28 4.11
N SER A 531 -34.61 13.35 3.41
CA SER A 531 -34.00 13.29 2.07
C SER A 531 -32.62 12.61 2.09
N LEU A 532 -31.93 12.66 3.23
CA LEU A 532 -30.63 12.00 3.44
C LEU A 532 -30.83 10.52 3.81
N SER A 533 -31.47 9.76 2.95
CA SER A 533 -31.89 8.37 3.25
C SER A 533 -30.72 7.39 3.49
N GLY A 534 -29.51 7.74 3.05
CA GLY A 534 -28.26 6.99 3.29
C GLY A 534 -27.57 7.31 4.61
N LEU A 535 -28.09 8.29 5.38
CA LEU A 535 -27.43 8.81 6.57
C LEU A 535 -27.31 7.74 7.67
N ARG A 536 -26.09 7.52 8.12
CA ARG A 536 -25.72 6.54 9.16
C ARG A 536 -25.39 7.23 10.49
N VAL A 537 -24.77 8.40 10.42
CA VAL A 537 -24.38 9.19 11.59
C VAL A 537 -24.94 10.60 11.44
N LEU A 538 -25.71 11.03 12.43
CA LEU A 538 -26.19 12.41 12.57
C LEU A 538 -25.82 12.93 13.94
N ASP A 539 -24.86 13.84 13.97
CA ASP A 539 -24.50 14.59 15.18
C ASP A 539 -24.83 16.08 15.00
N ILE A 540 -25.80 16.54 15.75
CA ILE A 540 -26.22 17.94 15.81
C ILE A 540 -26.12 18.47 17.27
N SER A 541 -25.36 17.78 18.10
CA SER A 541 -25.23 18.11 19.51
C SER A 541 -24.58 19.49 19.75
N SER A 542 -24.68 19.99 20.93
CA SER A 542 -24.03 21.25 21.34
C SER A 542 -24.32 22.42 20.37
N ASN A 543 -25.59 22.63 20.09
CA ASN A 543 -26.11 23.71 19.26
C ASN A 543 -27.27 24.44 19.94
N ASN A 544 -27.98 25.28 19.20
CA ASN A 544 -29.14 26.03 19.69
C ASN A 544 -30.45 25.59 18.97
N PHE A 545 -30.54 24.34 18.56
CA PHE A 545 -31.72 23.77 17.93
C PHE A 545 -32.88 23.72 18.92
N SER A 546 -34.10 24.02 18.48
CA SER A 546 -35.29 24.12 19.32
C SER A 546 -36.49 23.43 18.66
N GLY A 547 -37.62 23.41 19.35
CA GLY A 547 -38.84 22.74 18.86
C GLY A 547 -38.79 21.22 19.09
N ALA A 548 -39.71 20.51 18.49
CA ALA A 548 -39.77 19.06 18.59
C ALA A 548 -38.82 18.37 17.57
N LEU A 549 -38.31 17.23 17.94
CA LEU A 549 -37.59 16.36 16.99
C LEU A 549 -38.60 15.88 15.93
N PRO A 550 -38.31 16.12 14.60
CA PRO A 550 -39.29 15.79 13.57
C PRO A 550 -39.52 14.30 13.45
N ALA A 551 -40.79 13.88 13.28
CA ALA A 551 -41.15 12.48 13.12
C ALA A 551 -40.52 11.82 11.89
N THR A 552 -40.08 12.62 10.94
CA THR A 552 -39.40 12.14 9.69
C THR A 552 -38.05 11.50 9.96
N VAL A 553 -37.40 11.78 11.09
CA VAL A 553 -36.15 11.08 11.50
C VAL A 553 -36.37 9.56 11.62
N THR A 554 -37.58 9.10 11.93
CA THR A 554 -37.93 7.67 11.99
C THR A 554 -37.77 6.97 10.65
N LYS A 555 -37.73 7.69 9.53
CA LYS A 555 -37.61 7.16 8.15
C LYS A 555 -36.15 7.02 7.69
N LEU A 556 -35.19 7.45 8.50
CA LEU A 556 -33.75 7.29 8.21
C LEU A 556 -33.32 5.84 8.49
N ALA A 557 -33.71 4.92 7.63
CA ALA A 557 -33.55 3.48 7.87
C ALA A 557 -32.08 3.00 8.00
N ALA A 558 -31.12 3.78 7.51
CA ALA A 558 -29.70 3.48 7.62
C ALA A 558 -29.06 4.03 8.91
N LEU A 559 -29.77 4.84 9.70
CA LEU A 559 -29.20 5.57 10.84
C LEU A 559 -28.72 4.61 11.94
N THR A 560 -27.47 4.69 12.30
CA THR A 560 -26.82 3.89 13.34
C THR A 560 -26.43 4.70 14.58
N ALA A 561 -26.17 6.00 14.41
CA ALA A 561 -25.83 6.92 15.50
C ALA A 561 -26.61 8.24 15.38
N LEU A 562 -27.20 8.67 16.48
CA LEU A 562 -27.90 9.94 16.58
C LEU A 562 -27.49 10.63 17.88
N ASP A 563 -26.88 11.81 17.78
CA ASP A 563 -26.63 12.70 18.90
C ASP A 563 -27.33 14.05 18.69
N ILE A 564 -28.29 14.33 19.57
CA ILE A 564 -29.05 15.58 19.64
C ILE A 564 -28.83 16.29 20.97
N SER A 565 -27.87 15.86 21.76
CA SER A 565 -27.64 16.35 23.11
C SER A 565 -27.25 17.81 23.15
N THR A 566 -27.43 18.42 24.31
CA THR A 566 -27.03 19.83 24.56
C THR A 566 -27.61 20.78 23.53
N ASN A 567 -28.94 20.79 23.44
CA ASN A 567 -29.74 21.63 22.57
C ASN A 567 -30.97 22.15 23.35
N GLN A 568 -31.95 22.75 22.67
CA GLN A 568 -33.20 23.21 23.23
C GLN A 568 -34.42 22.44 22.68
N PHE A 569 -34.22 21.14 22.32
CA PHE A 569 -35.33 20.32 21.86
C PHE A 569 -36.40 20.13 22.92
N THR A 570 -37.66 20.19 22.52
CA THR A 570 -38.86 20.09 23.40
C THR A 570 -39.78 18.98 22.88
N GLY A 571 -40.81 18.66 23.68
CA GLY A 571 -41.80 17.66 23.27
C GLY A 571 -41.31 16.22 23.44
N PRO A 572 -42.13 15.26 22.99
CA PRO A 572 -41.82 13.85 23.13
C PRO A 572 -40.79 13.36 22.08
N LEU A 573 -40.05 12.32 22.43
CA LEU A 573 -39.25 11.59 21.48
C LEU A 573 -40.20 10.82 20.53
N PRO A 574 -39.86 10.71 19.24
CA PRO A 574 -40.64 9.90 18.29
C PRO A 574 -40.69 8.42 18.69
N ASP A 575 -41.85 7.79 18.55
CA ASP A 575 -42.12 6.43 19.05
C ASP A 575 -41.37 5.32 18.29
N ALA A 576 -40.90 5.59 17.07
CA ALA A 576 -40.36 4.57 16.16
C ALA A 576 -39.04 5.01 15.51
N LEU A 577 -38.03 5.45 16.29
CA LEU A 577 -36.69 5.65 15.74
C LEU A 577 -36.15 4.35 15.16
N PRO A 578 -35.27 4.40 14.12
CA PRO A 578 -34.83 3.22 13.39
C PRO A 578 -34.26 2.12 14.30
N ASP A 579 -34.62 0.87 14.04
CA ASP A 579 -34.09 -0.30 14.77
C ASP A 579 -32.58 -0.49 14.56
N THR A 580 -32.07 0.02 13.45
CA THR A 580 -30.62 0.06 13.11
C THR A 580 -29.81 0.90 14.08
N LEU A 581 -30.46 1.78 14.88
CA LEU A 581 -29.79 2.70 15.79
C LEU A 581 -29.04 1.95 16.91
N GLN A 582 -27.74 2.15 16.97
CA GLN A 582 -26.81 1.54 17.93
C GLN A 582 -26.37 2.53 19.01
N SER A 583 -26.32 3.82 18.68
CA SER A 583 -25.96 4.91 19.61
C SER A 583 -27.02 6.00 19.59
N LEU A 584 -27.44 6.43 20.77
CA LEU A 584 -28.37 7.56 20.95
C LEU A 584 -27.91 8.39 22.13
N ASN A 585 -27.84 9.71 21.94
CA ASN A 585 -27.69 10.67 23.01
C ASN A 585 -28.68 11.84 22.81
N ALA A 586 -29.57 12.00 23.74
CA ALA A 586 -30.57 13.07 23.75
C ALA A 586 -30.52 13.89 25.06
N SER A 587 -29.45 13.70 25.84
CA SER A 587 -29.29 14.40 27.15
C SER A 587 -29.19 15.93 26.99
N TYR A 588 -29.32 16.65 28.05
CA TYR A 588 -29.21 18.13 28.08
C TYR A 588 -30.14 18.84 27.07
N ASN A 589 -31.44 18.49 27.08
CA ASN A 589 -32.51 19.13 26.35
C ASN A 589 -33.69 19.46 27.27
N ASP A 590 -34.83 19.90 26.73
CA ASP A 590 -36.10 20.11 27.43
C ASP A 590 -37.20 19.15 26.95
N LEU A 591 -36.82 17.91 26.63
CA LEU A 591 -37.72 16.86 26.18
C LEU A 591 -38.72 16.47 27.29
N SER A 592 -39.89 15.95 26.88
CA SER A 592 -40.95 15.60 27.79
C SER A 592 -41.64 14.31 27.36
N GLY A 593 -42.52 13.77 28.23
CA GLY A 593 -43.24 12.54 27.96
C GLY A 593 -42.50 11.30 28.47
N VAL A 594 -42.81 10.17 27.92
CA VAL A 594 -42.26 8.87 28.34
C VAL A 594 -41.28 8.36 27.26
N VAL A 595 -40.09 7.87 27.66
CA VAL A 595 -39.16 7.26 26.73
C VAL A 595 -39.79 6.07 26.02
N PRO A 596 -39.88 6.08 24.68
CA PRO A 596 -40.45 5.01 23.88
C PRO A 596 -39.85 3.64 24.15
N VAL A 597 -40.64 2.58 24.00
CA VAL A 597 -40.22 1.21 24.37
C VAL A 597 -39.01 0.73 23.60
N ASN A 598 -38.93 1.04 22.29
CA ASN A 598 -37.78 0.68 21.42
C ASN A 598 -36.48 1.41 21.77
N LEU A 599 -36.59 2.56 22.47
CA LEU A 599 -35.42 3.34 22.89
C LEU A 599 -34.90 2.95 24.29
N ARG A 600 -35.63 2.15 25.04
CA ARG A 600 -35.18 1.64 26.34
C ARG A 600 -34.05 0.64 26.29
N LYS A 601 -33.59 0.26 25.06
CA LYS A 601 -32.32 -0.46 24.84
C LYS A 601 -31.10 0.40 25.17
N PHE A 602 -31.24 1.72 25.13
CA PHE A 602 -30.17 2.68 25.49
C PHE A 602 -30.19 2.95 26.99
N PRO A 603 -29.04 3.23 27.61
CA PRO A 603 -28.95 3.53 29.02
C PRO A 603 -29.67 4.84 29.35
N GLU A 604 -30.10 5.00 30.61
CA GLU A 604 -30.75 6.23 31.09
C GLU A 604 -29.89 7.47 30.86
N SER A 605 -28.55 7.32 30.90
CA SER A 605 -27.57 8.38 30.58
C SER A 605 -27.69 8.96 29.17
N SER A 606 -28.33 8.25 28.25
CA SER A 606 -28.63 8.76 26.91
C SER A 606 -29.74 9.83 26.91
N PHE A 607 -30.48 9.94 27.98
CA PHE A 607 -31.63 10.84 28.11
C PHE A 607 -31.43 11.87 29.22
N HIS A 608 -30.61 11.58 30.21
CA HIS A 608 -30.28 12.41 31.35
C HIS A 608 -28.76 12.54 31.51
N PRO A 609 -28.26 13.65 32.14
CA PRO A 609 -29.00 14.78 32.73
C PRO A 609 -29.70 15.69 31.72
N GLY A 610 -30.47 16.65 32.19
CA GLY A 610 -31.41 17.43 31.41
C GLY A 610 -32.77 16.73 31.32
N ASN A 611 -33.64 17.19 30.45
CA ASN A 611 -34.94 16.60 30.16
C ASN A 611 -35.78 16.29 31.40
N SER A 612 -35.91 17.29 32.31
CA SER A 612 -36.58 17.12 33.62
C SER A 612 -38.04 16.65 33.53
N ARG A 613 -38.67 16.78 32.36
CA ARG A 613 -40.02 16.35 32.05
C ARG A 613 -40.13 15.05 31.26
N LEU A 614 -38.99 14.39 30.98
CA LEU A 614 -38.90 13.12 30.29
C LEU A 614 -38.83 11.99 31.31
N GLU A 615 -39.80 11.08 31.26
CA GLU A 615 -39.87 9.95 32.18
C GLU A 615 -39.19 8.70 31.52
N TYR A 616 -38.21 8.17 32.21
CA TYR A 616 -37.63 6.88 31.86
C TYR A 616 -38.30 5.82 32.77
N PRO A 617 -39.25 5.01 32.26
CA PRO A 617 -39.96 4.08 33.09
C PRO A 617 -39.01 3.03 33.67
N ALA A 618 -38.98 2.93 34.98
CA ALA A 618 -38.37 1.84 35.68
C ALA A 618 -39.00 0.54 35.19
N SER A 619 -38.20 -0.47 34.81
CA SER A 619 -38.68 -1.78 34.42
C SER A 619 -39.59 -2.33 35.54
N SER A 620 -40.90 -2.37 35.30
CA SER A 620 -41.87 -2.95 36.24
C SER A 620 -41.61 -4.46 36.33
N SER A 621 -40.83 -4.85 37.30
CA SER A 621 -40.87 -6.22 37.79
C SER A 621 -42.23 -6.42 38.44
N GLY A 622 -43.05 -7.32 37.85
CA GLY A 622 -44.46 -7.57 38.19
C GLY A 622 -44.74 -7.65 39.67
N SER A 623 -45.79 -6.93 40.04
CA SER A 623 -46.45 -7.01 41.35
C SER A 623 -47.02 -8.41 41.54
N GLY A 624 -46.53 -9.16 42.48
CA GLY A 624 -47.14 -10.35 43.07
C GLY A 624 -47.02 -10.25 44.58
N ASN A 625 -48.16 -10.01 45.24
CA ASN A 625 -48.31 -9.93 46.68
C ASN A 625 -47.86 -11.23 47.42
N SER A 626 -47.14 -11.08 48.46
CA SER A 626 -47.50 -11.45 49.84
C SER A 626 -46.38 -12.08 50.65
N HIS A 627 -46.22 -11.57 51.84
CA HIS A 627 -45.87 -12.09 53.17
C HIS A 627 -44.48 -12.67 53.45
N SER A 628 -43.82 -11.87 54.30
CA SER A 628 -43.09 -12.26 55.51
C SER A 628 -42.01 -13.35 55.44
N GLY A 629 -40.83 -12.97 55.83
CA GLY A 629 -39.93 -13.86 56.52
C GLY A 629 -38.49 -13.85 56.12
N SER A 630 -37.73 -13.12 56.90
CA SER A 630 -36.36 -13.41 57.35
C SER A 630 -35.25 -13.68 56.35
N ALA A 631 -34.32 -12.80 56.40
CA ALA A 631 -32.85 -12.98 56.40
C ALA A 631 -32.22 -13.72 55.20
N GLY A 632 -31.37 -13.00 54.47
CA GLY A 632 -30.22 -13.61 53.84
C GLY A 632 -30.03 -13.25 52.37
N GLY A 633 -29.06 -12.45 52.06
CA GLY A 633 -28.46 -12.35 50.75
C GLY A 633 -29.14 -11.45 49.72
N LYS A 634 -28.71 -10.20 49.67
CA LYS A 634 -29.05 -9.27 48.59
C LYS A 634 -28.44 -9.78 47.28
N SER A 635 -29.23 -10.43 46.45
CA SER A 635 -28.86 -10.64 45.06
C SER A 635 -29.06 -9.34 44.27
N LEU A 636 -28.03 -8.83 43.65
CA LEU A 636 -28.07 -7.68 42.79
C LEU A 636 -29.05 -7.93 41.65
N SER A 637 -29.91 -6.96 41.33
CA SER A 637 -30.84 -6.98 40.22
C SER A 637 -30.11 -7.16 38.87
N THR A 638 -30.76 -7.75 37.90
CA THR A 638 -30.19 -8.01 36.56
C THR A 638 -29.66 -6.71 35.91
N GLY A 639 -30.32 -5.56 36.16
CA GLY A 639 -29.82 -4.26 35.70
C GLY A 639 -28.54 -3.83 36.40
N ALA A 640 -28.38 -4.12 37.68
CA ALA A 640 -27.14 -3.86 38.40
C ALA A 640 -26.00 -4.79 37.94
N LYS A 641 -26.32 -6.01 37.49
CA LYS A 641 -25.34 -6.92 36.90
C LYS A 641 -24.89 -6.47 35.51
N ILE A 642 -25.80 -5.94 34.69
CA ILE A 642 -25.48 -5.36 33.36
C ILE A 642 -24.73 -4.05 33.54
N GLY A 643 -25.11 -3.19 34.48
CA GLY A 643 -24.38 -1.97 34.85
C GLY A 643 -22.98 -2.28 35.40
N LEU A 644 -22.81 -3.37 36.18
CA LEU A 644 -21.50 -3.83 36.65
C LEU A 644 -20.65 -4.39 35.53
N VAL A 645 -21.25 -5.09 34.55
CA VAL A 645 -20.53 -5.60 33.37
C VAL A 645 -20.10 -4.46 32.46
N ALA A 646 -20.97 -3.49 32.22
CA ALA A 646 -20.64 -2.28 31.46
C ALA A 646 -19.56 -1.45 32.17
N ALA A 647 -19.71 -1.24 33.48
CA ALA A 647 -18.69 -0.57 34.28
C ALA A 647 -17.38 -1.36 34.35
N SER A 648 -17.44 -2.69 34.36
CA SER A 648 -16.23 -3.53 34.31
C SER A 648 -15.54 -3.50 32.97
N ILE A 649 -16.28 -3.39 31.87
CA ILE A 649 -15.71 -3.21 30.51
C ILE A 649 -15.05 -1.82 30.40
N VAL A 650 -15.71 -0.76 30.84
CA VAL A 650 -15.15 0.59 30.90
C VAL A 650 -13.93 0.63 31.81
N LEU A 651 -14.01 0.00 32.99
CA LEU A 651 -12.88 -0.09 33.91
C LEU A 651 -11.73 -0.92 33.30
N LEU A 652 -12.03 -1.99 32.57
CA LEU A 652 -11.05 -2.80 31.86
C LEU A 652 -10.37 -1.98 30.75
N VAL A 653 -11.12 -1.22 29.98
CA VAL A 653 -10.57 -0.31 28.96
C VAL A 653 -9.70 0.77 29.61
N ILE A 654 -10.16 1.36 30.73
CA ILE A 654 -9.37 2.32 31.51
C ILE A 654 -8.11 1.66 32.08
N LEU A 655 -8.20 0.44 32.60
CA LEU A 655 -7.06 -0.30 33.11
C LEU A 655 -6.07 -0.69 31.99
N ILE A 656 -6.57 -1.03 30.80
CA ILE A 656 -5.74 -1.27 29.63
C ILE A 656 -5.05 0.04 29.20
N LEU A 657 -5.78 1.17 29.17
CA LEU A 657 -5.19 2.48 28.87
C LEU A 657 -4.18 2.90 29.95
N ILE A 658 -4.48 2.66 31.22
CA ILE A 658 -3.54 2.89 32.31
C ILE A 658 -2.33 1.94 32.19
N ALA A 659 -2.53 0.68 31.83
CA ALA A 659 -1.46 -0.27 31.59
C ALA A 659 -0.58 0.15 30.41
N ILE A 660 -1.18 0.64 29.32
CA ILE A 660 -0.47 1.20 28.17
C ILE A 660 0.31 2.45 28.60
N VAL A 661 -0.32 3.38 29.33
CA VAL A 661 0.34 4.58 29.86
C VAL A 661 1.42 4.22 30.89
N CYS A 662 1.19 3.23 31.75
CA CYS A 662 2.19 2.73 32.70
C CYS A 662 3.32 1.99 31.99
N HIS A 663 3.03 1.23 30.95
CA HIS A 663 4.03 0.59 30.10
C HIS A 663 4.85 1.63 29.36
N TYR A 664 4.20 2.66 28.79
CA TYR A 664 4.86 3.81 28.17
C TYR A 664 5.71 4.60 29.19
N LYS A 665 5.19 4.84 30.40
CA LYS A 665 5.96 5.47 31.49
C LYS A 665 7.04 4.55 32.07
N ARG A 666 6.90 3.25 31.95
CA ARG A 666 7.94 2.28 32.38
C ARG A 666 9.07 2.23 31.35
N ILE A 667 8.74 2.28 30.06
CA ILE A 667 9.70 2.47 28.95
C ILE A 667 10.37 3.84 29.09
N SER A 668 9.61 4.93 29.34
CA SER A 668 10.12 6.27 29.58
C SER A 668 10.97 6.41 30.86
N ARG A 669 10.82 5.51 31.82
CA ARG A 669 11.66 5.45 33.04
C ARG A 669 12.90 4.57 32.87
N GLN A 670 12.97 3.73 31.86
CA GLN A 670 14.18 3.00 31.49
C GLN A 670 15.14 3.84 30.66
N PHE A 671 14.67 4.96 30.12
CA PHE A 671 15.51 6.00 29.51
C PHE A 671 15.33 7.28 30.37
N PRO A 672 16.26 7.58 31.31
CA PRO A 672 16.21 8.87 32.00
C PRO A 672 16.39 9.97 30.97
N SER A 673 15.33 10.76 30.77
CA SER A 673 15.40 12.04 30.08
C SER A 673 16.56 12.84 30.66
N SER A 674 17.44 13.32 29.81
CA SER A 674 18.66 14.07 30.15
C SER A 674 18.41 15.46 30.76
N GLU A 675 17.27 15.71 31.36
CA GLU A 675 16.88 17.02 31.92
C GLU A 675 16.82 17.12 33.43
N LYS A 676 17.37 16.18 34.18
CA LYS A 676 17.61 16.35 35.63
C LYS A 676 18.89 15.69 36.10
N VAL A 677 20.03 15.93 35.43
CA VAL A 677 21.33 15.91 36.07
C VAL A 677 21.60 17.33 36.45
N SER A 678 20.90 17.77 37.47
CA SER A 678 21.07 19.05 38.09
C SER A 678 22.41 19.11 38.81
N ASP A 679 23.10 20.22 38.68
CA ASP A 679 23.94 21.02 39.56
C ASP A 679 24.81 20.39 40.66
N LYS A 680 24.70 19.10 41.01
CA LYS A 680 25.54 18.48 42.02
C LYS A 680 26.78 17.76 41.47
N ASN A 681 26.78 17.35 40.19
CA ASN A 681 27.94 16.71 39.58
C ASN A 681 28.81 17.69 38.78
N LEU A 682 28.33 18.88 38.44
CA LEU A 682 29.08 19.92 37.79
C LEU A 682 30.07 20.59 38.75
N HIS A 683 29.71 20.70 40.06
CA HIS A 683 30.60 21.22 41.10
C HIS A 683 31.71 20.24 41.54
N ARG A 684 31.59 18.94 41.18
CA ARG A 684 32.62 17.96 41.44
C ARG A 684 33.63 17.83 40.29
N ALA A 685 33.17 17.99 39.05
CA ALA A 685 34.02 18.00 37.86
C ALA A 685 34.86 19.29 37.72
N THR A 686 34.31 20.43 38.14
CA THR A 686 35.07 21.72 38.15
C THR A 686 36.12 21.79 39.23
N LYS A 687 35.97 21.12 40.37
CA LYS A 687 37.02 21.03 41.41
C LYS A 687 38.17 20.12 41.02
N ASP A 688 37.92 19.08 40.24
CA ASP A 688 38.97 18.19 39.74
C ASP A 688 39.78 18.82 38.57
N ILE A 689 39.19 19.72 37.81
CA ILE A 689 39.87 20.46 36.73
C ILE A 689 40.70 21.63 37.28
N GLU A 690 40.30 22.29 38.37
CA GLU A 690 41.10 23.31 39.05
C GLU A 690 42.27 22.70 39.85
N SER A 691 42.19 21.48 40.33
CA SER A 691 43.31 20.81 41.00
C SER A 691 44.39 20.28 40.04
N MET A 692 44.09 20.05 38.77
CA MET A 692 45.06 19.67 37.74
C MET A 692 45.77 20.86 37.07
N LYS A 693 45.23 22.08 37.18
CA LYS A 693 45.88 23.30 36.64
C LYS A 693 46.90 23.95 37.58
N ARG A 694 47.17 23.40 38.78
CA ARG A 694 48.15 23.94 39.76
C ARG A 694 49.42 23.13 39.88
N LYS A 695 49.69 22.16 39.03
CA LYS A 695 50.92 21.33 39.14
C LYS A 695 51.95 21.45 38.02
N ASP A 696 51.68 22.18 36.96
CA ASP A 696 52.67 22.36 35.89
C ASP A 696 52.90 23.84 35.59
N ASN A 697 53.61 24.52 36.42
CA ASN A 697 54.26 25.81 36.10
C ASN A 697 55.57 25.94 36.84
N LYS A 698 56.63 25.27 36.35
CA LYS A 698 58.01 25.61 36.60
C LYS A 698 58.90 25.03 35.50
N GLY A 699 59.49 25.88 34.71
CA GLY A 699 60.62 25.57 33.78
C GLY A 699 60.57 26.38 32.47
N SER A 700 60.95 27.58 32.56
CA SER A 700 61.89 28.38 31.76
C SER A 700 62.21 27.88 30.35
N SER A 701 62.24 28.67 29.31
CA SER A 701 63.01 29.90 29.02
C SER A 701 62.68 30.36 27.60
N GLU A 702 62.52 31.68 27.47
CA GLU A 702 63.16 32.65 26.56
C GLU A 702 63.54 32.18 25.14
N VAL A 703 63.02 32.87 24.12
CA VAL A 703 63.77 33.87 23.33
C VAL A 703 62.83 34.54 22.31
N SER A 704 62.60 35.82 22.49
CA SER A 704 62.52 36.98 21.61
C SER A 704 62.11 36.83 20.16
N ALA A 705 61.11 37.58 19.72
CA ALA A 705 60.95 38.97 19.41
C ALA A 705 61.12 39.26 17.91
N ASP A 706 60.23 40.17 17.51
CA ASP A 706 60.29 41.09 16.38
C ASP A 706 59.67 40.59 15.08
N ASP A 707 58.92 41.35 14.27
CA ASP A 707 58.56 42.77 14.33
C ASP A 707 57.47 43.05 13.29
N LEU A 708 56.59 43.99 13.63
CA LEU A 708 55.92 44.99 12.79
C LEU A 708 55.40 44.65 11.37
N GLY A 709 54.19 44.91 11.09
CA GLY A 709 53.58 46.16 10.85
C GLY A 709 52.26 46.08 10.07
N ALA A 710 51.27 46.74 10.57
CA ALA A 710 50.17 47.33 9.76
C ALA A 710 50.65 48.78 9.44
N PRO A 711 50.00 49.61 8.61
CA PRO A 711 48.66 49.61 8.08
C PRO A 711 48.53 50.33 6.69
N ARG A 712 47.26 50.49 6.31
CA ARG A 712 46.65 51.59 5.56
C ARG A 712 46.27 51.43 4.08
N LYS A 713 44.92 51.50 3.87
CA LYS A 713 44.10 52.54 3.23
C LYS A 713 44.35 52.93 1.76
N GLY A 714 43.24 52.97 1.07
CA GLY A 714 42.85 53.96 0.05
C GLY A 714 42.82 53.35 -1.33
N SER A 715 41.85 53.52 -2.13
CA SER A 715 40.84 54.51 -2.42
C SER A 715 40.37 54.26 -3.85
N THR A 716 39.09 54.31 -4.07
CA THR A 716 38.34 54.94 -5.16
C THR A 716 38.88 54.89 -6.59
N SER A 717 38.05 54.48 -7.53
CA SER A 717 37.49 55.29 -8.65
C SER A 717 36.75 54.36 -9.64
N GLU A 718 35.48 54.58 -9.76
CA GLU A 718 34.74 55.20 -10.87
C GLU A 718 34.67 54.43 -12.17
N ALA A 719 33.40 54.29 -12.58
CA ALA A 719 32.88 53.89 -13.88
C ALA A 719 33.37 54.85 -15.01
N PRO A 720 33.17 54.52 -16.29
CA PRO A 720 31.96 55.01 -16.90
C PRO A 720 31.28 54.04 -17.92
N SER A 721 30.00 54.32 -18.06
CA SER A 721 29.02 53.98 -19.09
C SER A 721 29.49 54.31 -20.51
N GLN A 722 29.04 53.51 -21.47
CA GLN A 722 28.59 54.04 -22.78
C GLN A 722 27.44 53.23 -23.34
N GLU A 723 26.36 53.99 -23.57
CA GLU A 723 25.24 53.65 -24.44
C GLU A 723 25.69 53.69 -25.91
N GLU A 724 25.14 52.82 -26.76
CA GLU A 724 24.85 53.21 -28.15
C GLU A 724 23.53 52.61 -28.58
N LYS A 725 22.63 53.55 -28.92
CA LYS A 725 21.37 53.37 -29.65
C LYS A 725 21.66 53.19 -31.13
N LEU A 726 20.85 52.39 -31.82
CA LEU A 726 20.14 52.77 -33.08
C LEU A 726 19.15 51.66 -33.44
N SER A 727 17.88 51.88 -33.27
CA SER A 727 16.81 52.40 -34.21
C SER A 727 16.55 51.52 -35.43
N GLY A 728 15.29 51.07 -35.55
CA GLY A 728 14.69 50.57 -36.77
C GLY A 728 13.40 49.78 -36.54
N VAL A 729 12.34 50.48 -36.25
CA VAL A 729 10.96 50.55 -36.77
C VAL A 729 10.49 49.33 -37.58
N GLY A 730 9.37 48.78 -37.16
CA GLY A 730 8.54 47.86 -37.92
C GLY A 730 7.39 47.28 -37.10
N ALA A 731 6.36 48.13 -36.91
CA ALA A 731 5.08 47.71 -36.32
C ALA A 731 4.29 46.89 -37.33
N PHE A 732 3.71 45.79 -36.90
CA PHE A 732 2.40 45.34 -37.34
C PHE A 732 1.76 44.45 -36.25
N SER A 733 0.71 44.92 -35.64
CA SER A 733 -0.35 44.18 -34.94
C SER A 733 -1.56 44.05 -35.88
N PRO A 734 -2.62 43.35 -35.48
CA PRO A 734 -2.83 41.98 -35.06
C PRO A 734 -3.89 41.27 -35.97
N SER A 735 -3.92 39.99 -36.01
CA SER A 735 -5.12 39.29 -36.48
C SER A 735 -5.52 38.15 -35.55
N LYS A 736 -6.67 38.37 -35.03
CA LYS A 736 -7.72 37.52 -34.40
C LYS A 736 -7.59 36.02 -34.62
N GLY A 737 -7.54 35.27 -33.56
CA GLY A 737 -8.66 34.49 -33.02
C GLY A 737 -9.02 33.20 -33.72
N SER A 738 -8.75 32.09 -33.05
CA SER A 738 -9.77 31.04 -32.98
C SER A 738 -9.62 30.29 -31.62
N ARG A 739 -10.62 30.56 -30.81
CA ARG A 739 -10.99 29.76 -29.65
C ARG A 739 -11.47 28.41 -30.16
N PHE A 740 -10.92 27.32 -29.71
CA PHE A 740 -11.62 26.06 -29.66
C PHE A 740 -11.94 25.74 -28.21
N SER A 741 -13.19 25.95 -27.89
CA SER A 741 -13.87 25.47 -26.69
C SER A 741 -14.19 24.00 -26.89
N TRP A 742 -13.87 23.19 -25.92
CA TRP A 742 -14.45 21.88 -25.79
C TRP A 742 -15.55 21.95 -24.74
N SER A 743 -16.78 21.78 -25.18
CA SER A 743 -17.91 21.43 -24.33
C SER A 743 -18.09 19.90 -24.37
N PRO A 744 -18.31 19.24 -23.25
CA PRO A 744 -18.83 17.89 -23.27
C PRO A 744 -20.35 17.97 -23.28
N ASP A 745 -20.96 17.48 -24.34
CA ASP A 745 -22.39 17.20 -24.34
C ASP A 745 -22.64 15.71 -24.33
N SER A 746 -23.67 15.35 -23.60
CA SER A 746 -24.20 14.09 -23.24
C SER A 746 -24.50 13.12 -24.40
N GLY A 747 -24.28 11.82 -24.18
CA GLY A 747 -24.92 10.79 -24.99
C GLY A 747 -24.23 9.45 -24.94
N GLU A 748 -24.89 8.49 -24.32
CA GLU A 748 -24.55 7.08 -24.32
C GLU A 748 -24.26 6.53 -25.71
N ALA A 749 -23.13 5.83 -25.90
CA ALA A 749 -23.03 4.68 -26.81
C ALA A 749 -21.71 3.93 -26.56
N TYR A 750 -21.83 2.64 -26.45
CA TYR A 750 -20.77 1.63 -26.40
C TYR A 750 -19.76 1.74 -27.56
N GLY A 751 -18.45 1.68 -27.21
CA GLY A 751 -17.43 1.09 -28.06
C GLY A 751 -16.87 1.94 -29.17
N GLN A 752 -15.75 2.61 -28.85
CA GLN A 752 -14.56 2.68 -29.71
C GLN A 752 -13.53 3.52 -28.95
N GLU A 753 -12.47 2.85 -28.45
CA GLU A 753 -11.28 3.54 -27.95
C GLU A 753 -10.71 4.40 -29.08
N GLY A 754 -10.70 5.70 -28.85
CA GLY A 754 -10.19 6.67 -29.82
C GLY A 754 -8.69 6.44 -30.05
N LEU A 755 -8.33 6.13 -31.28
CA LEU A 755 -6.96 6.09 -31.78
C LEU A 755 -6.32 7.47 -31.61
N ALA A 756 -5.40 7.62 -30.68
CA ALA A 756 -4.57 8.81 -30.54
C ALA A 756 -3.60 8.86 -31.73
N ARG A 757 -3.39 10.03 -32.32
CA ARG A 757 -2.29 10.26 -33.25
C ARG A 757 -0.98 10.35 -32.47
N LEU A 758 0.13 9.95 -33.06
CA LEU A 758 1.46 10.17 -32.49
C LEU A 758 1.58 11.65 -32.12
N ASP A 759 1.70 11.94 -30.80
CA ASP A 759 1.74 13.32 -30.29
C ASP A 759 3.11 13.93 -30.60
N VAL A 760 3.23 14.50 -31.79
CA VAL A 760 4.40 15.22 -32.25
C VAL A 760 4.22 16.69 -31.84
N ARG A 761 5.01 17.17 -30.88
CA ARG A 761 5.01 18.59 -30.50
C ARG A 761 5.46 19.58 -31.57
N SER A 762 5.61 19.12 -32.79
CA SER A 762 5.96 19.95 -33.96
C SER A 762 4.83 19.93 -34.97
N PRO A 763 4.40 21.09 -35.49
CA PRO A 763 3.31 21.12 -36.45
C PRO A 763 3.78 20.49 -37.76
N ASP A 764 3.12 19.41 -38.12
CA ASP A 764 2.91 18.89 -39.43
C ASP A 764 3.94 17.95 -40.11
N ARG A 765 5.20 17.80 -39.71
CA ARG A 765 6.10 16.84 -40.38
C ARG A 765 7.29 16.41 -39.52
N LEU A 766 7.57 15.11 -39.48
CA LEU A 766 8.86 14.61 -39.03
C LEU A 766 9.94 15.09 -40.02
N ALA A 767 10.76 16.06 -39.62
CA ALA A 767 11.73 16.73 -40.49
C ALA A 767 13.11 16.05 -40.53
N GLY A 768 13.23 14.86 -39.95
CA GLY A 768 14.47 14.12 -39.81
C GLY A 768 14.61 12.99 -40.82
N GLU A 769 15.67 12.19 -40.65
CA GLU A 769 16.00 11.07 -41.51
C GLU A 769 15.43 9.75 -40.93
N LEU A 770 14.66 9.02 -41.75
CA LEU A 770 14.19 7.66 -41.42
C LEU A 770 15.12 6.64 -42.08
N HIS A 771 15.69 5.78 -41.27
CA HIS A 771 16.67 4.75 -41.70
C HIS A 771 16.06 3.36 -41.54
N PHE A 772 15.85 2.64 -42.65
CA PHE A 772 15.46 1.24 -42.59
C PHE A 772 16.67 0.35 -42.46
N LEU A 773 16.50 -0.72 -41.71
CA LEU A 773 17.48 -1.77 -41.47
C LEU A 773 17.06 -3.07 -42.16
N ASP A 774 15.89 -3.07 -42.79
CA ASP A 774 15.28 -4.20 -43.51
C ASP A 774 14.53 -3.64 -44.73
N GLU A 775 14.73 -4.25 -45.92
CA GLU A 775 14.14 -3.81 -47.19
C GLU A 775 12.65 -4.21 -47.33
N THR A 776 12.12 -4.95 -46.34
CA THR A 776 10.72 -5.44 -46.40
C THR A 776 9.67 -4.38 -46.06
N ILE A 777 10.07 -3.27 -45.45
CA ILE A 777 9.20 -2.18 -45.07
C ILE A 777 9.78 -0.87 -45.63
N THR A 778 9.04 -0.20 -46.47
CA THR A 778 9.32 1.15 -46.94
C THR A 778 8.17 2.06 -46.56
N LEU A 779 8.43 3.08 -45.76
CA LEU A 779 7.47 4.14 -45.41
C LEU A 779 8.21 5.47 -45.32
N THR A 780 7.51 6.54 -45.56
CA THR A 780 8.03 7.89 -45.44
C THR A 780 7.86 8.44 -44.03
N PRO A 781 8.65 9.45 -43.58
CA PRO A 781 8.39 10.13 -42.34
C PRO A 781 6.96 10.70 -42.22
N GLU A 782 6.39 11.12 -43.33
CA GLU A 782 5.01 11.63 -43.42
C GLU A 782 3.99 10.51 -43.14
N GLU A 783 4.15 9.33 -43.72
CA GLU A 783 3.28 8.17 -43.45
C GLU A 783 3.37 7.74 -42.00
N LEU A 784 4.59 7.72 -41.44
CA LEU A 784 4.78 7.39 -40.03
C LEU A 784 4.10 8.42 -39.10
N SER A 785 4.18 9.72 -39.44
CA SER A 785 3.55 10.78 -38.63
C SER A 785 2.03 10.77 -38.68
N ARG A 786 1.44 10.25 -39.77
CA ARG A 786 -0.02 10.14 -39.95
C ARG A 786 -0.60 8.84 -39.44
N ALA A 787 0.24 7.84 -39.21
CA ALA A 787 -0.20 6.52 -38.77
C ALA A 787 -1.00 6.63 -37.46
N PRO A 788 -2.22 6.06 -37.40
CA PRO A 788 -2.93 5.90 -36.13
C PRO A 788 -2.08 5.14 -35.13
N ALA A 789 -1.96 5.67 -33.90
CA ALA A 789 -1.07 5.08 -32.93
C ALA A 789 -1.79 4.92 -31.57
N GLU A 790 -1.61 3.76 -30.96
CA GLU A 790 -2.11 3.41 -29.63
C GLU A 790 -0.94 3.28 -28.67
N VAL A 791 -1.05 3.84 -27.48
CA VAL A 791 -0.01 3.75 -26.46
C VAL A 791 0.05 2.33 -25.89
N LEU A 792 1.16 1.65 -26.10
CA LEU A 792 1.43 0.31 -25.54
C LEU A 792 2.00 0.38 -24.12
N GLY A 793 2.72 1.45 -23.80
CA GLY A 793 3.32 1.63 -22.48
C GLY A 793 4.35 2.74 -22.44
N ARG A 794 4.68 3.16 -21.22
CA ARG A 794 5.70 4.17 -20.93
C ARG A 794 6.82 3.55 -20.09
N SER A 795 8.05 3.96 -20.32
CA SER A 795 9.24 3.51 -19.58
C SER A 795 10.19 4.67 -19.33
N SER A 796 11.19 4.47 -18.50
CA SER A 796 12.29 5.42 -18.29
C SER A 796 12.98 5.85 -19.59
N HIS A 797 13.00 4.96 -20.60
CA HIS A 797 13.66 5.21 -21.89
C HIS A 797 12.74 5.83 -22.95
N GLY A 798 11.45 5.97 -22.68
CA GLY A 798 10.50 6.54 -23.63
C GLY A 798 9.14 5.89 -23.65
N THR A 799 8.30 6.31 -24.60
CA THR A 799 6.93 5.81 -24.78
C THR A 799 6.88 4.91 -26.01
N SER A 800 6.25 3.75 -25.87
CA SER A 800 6.02 2.80 -26.97
C SER A 800 4.58 2.90 -27.46
N TYR A 801 4.43 2.91 -28.79
CA TYR A 801 3.15 2.98 -29.48
C TYR A 801 3.00 1.81 -30.46
N ARG A 802 1.76 1.34 -30.65
CA ARG A 802 1.38 0.51 -31.79
C ARG A 802 0.94 1.44 -32.93
N ALA A 803 1.71 1.53 -33.95
CA ALA A 803 1.36 2.27 -35.16
C ALA A 803 0.73 1.34 -36.19
N THR A 804 -0.38 1.73 -36.78
CA THR A 804 -1.05 1.01 -37.88
C THR A 804 -0.76 1.71 -39.18
N LEU A 805 -0.03 1.06 -40.06
CA LEU A 805 0.30 1.59 -41.37
C LEU A 805 -0.88 1.46 -42.34
N GLU A 806 -0.93 2.24 -43.43
CA GLU A 806 -1.99 2.23 -44.42
C GLU A 806 -2.15 0.88 -45.13
N ASN A 807 -1.07 0.09 -45.19
CA ASN A 807 -1.06 -1.28 -45.73
C ASN A 807 -1.55 -2.36 -44.73
N GLY A 808 -2.02 -1.95 -43.52
CA GLY A 808 -2.50 -2.86 -42.47
C GLY A 808 -1.41 -3.49 -41.61
N VAL A 809 -0.15 -3.16 -41.84
CA VAL A 809 0.96 -3.65 -41.02
C VAL A 809 1.03 -2.89 -39.70
N PHE A 810 1.26 -3.63 -38.61
CA PHE A 810 1.45 -3.06 -37.28
C PHE A 810 2.94 -2.98 -36.96
N LEU A 811 3.36 -1.81 -36.46
CA LEU A 811 4.70 -1.58 -35.94
C LEU A 811 4.67 -1.12 -34.50
N THR A 812 5.64 -1.52 -33.73
CA THR A 812 5.95 -0.89 -32.45
C THR A 812 6.90 0.27 -32.68
N VAL A 813 6.47 1.49 -32.36
CA VAL A 813 7.25 2.72 -32.47
C VAL A 813 7.58 3.18 -31.07
N LYS A 814 8.87 3.17 -30.69
CA LYS A 814 9.34 3.65 -29.40
C LYS A 814 9.93 5.03 -29.54
N TRP A 815 9.30 6.00 -28.91
CA TRP A 815 9.77 7.39 -28.80
C TRP A 815 10.77 7.47 -27.64
N LEU A 816 12.04 7.78 -27.93
CA LEU A 816 13.07 7.86 -26.91
C LEU A 816 13.02 9.20 -26.17
N ARG A 817 13.24 9.16 -24.87
CA ARG A 817 13.43 10.39 -24.06
C ARG A 817 14.74 11.07 -24.43
N GLU A 818 14.80 12.36 -24.20
CA GLU A 818 16.03 13.13 -24.31
C GLU A 818 17.10 12.54 -23.41
N GLY A 819 18.35 12.51 -23.90
CA GLY A 819 19.50 11.97 -23.19
C GLY A 819 19.67 10.45 -23.27
N VAL A 820 18.64 9.70 -23.66
CA VAL A 820 18.70 8.23 -23.77
C VAL A 820 19.47 7.78 -25.02
N ALA A 821 19.31 8.49 -26.14
CA ALA A 821 19.96 8.12 -27.38
C ALA A 821 21.46 8.49 -27.37
N ARG A 822 22.31 7.51 -27.66
CA ARG A 822 23.74 7.74 -27.90
C ARG A 822 23.96 8.65 -29.11
N PRO A 823 25.15 9.25 -29.29
CA PRO A 823 25.46 10.04 -30.48
C PRO A 823 25.17 9.27 -31.79
N LYS A 824 24.66 9.97 -32.83
CA LYS A 824 24.14 9.35 -34.06
C LYS A 824 25.05 8.24 -34.65
N LYS A 825 26.36 8.45 -34.63
CA LYS A 825 27.35 7.45 -35.19
C LYS A 825 27.35 6.15 -34.39
N GLU A 826 27.32 6.24 -33.06
CA GLU A 826 27.30 5.06 -32.18
C GLU A 826 25.94 4.36 -32.27
N PHE A 827 24.86 5.11 -32.20
CA PHE A 827 23.51 4.60 -32.33
C PHE A 827 23.31 3.84 -33.63
N THR A 828 23.73 4.42 -34.76
CA THR A 828 23.66 3.78 -36.07
C THR A 828 24.46 2.47 -36.14
N LYS A 829 25.65 2.45 -35.52
CA LYS A 829 26.49 1.25 -35.46
C LYS A 829 25.83 0.12 -34.68
N GLU A 830 25.27 0.46 -33.53
CA GLU A 830 24.56 -0.52 -32.69
C GLU A 830 23.24 -0.98 -33.35
N ALA A 831 22.45 -0.08 -33.92
CA ALA A 831 21.22 -0.42 -34.62
C ALA A 831 21.48 -1.41 -35.76
N LYS A 832 22.56 -1.22 -36.55
CA LYS A 832 22.96 -2.17 -37.60
C LYS A 832 23.36 -3.54 -37.04
N LYS A 833 23.99 -3.62 -35.88
CA LYS A 833 24.29 -4.90 -35.23
C LYS A 833 23.02 -5.64 -34.84
N PHE A 834 22.07 -4.93 -34.18
CA PHE A 834 20.79 -5.52 -33.78
C PHE A 834 19.92 -5.92 -34.95
N ALA A 835 19.97 -5.19 -36.08
CA ALA A 835 19.23 -5.53 -37.29
C ALA A 835 19.58 -6.90 -37.87
N ASN A 836 20.78 -7.38 -37.61
CA ASN A 836 21.24 -8.70 -38.09
C ASN A 836 20.81 -9.87 -37.21
N ILE A 837 20.22 -9.59 -36.04
CA ILE A 837 19.74 -10.63 -35.13
C ILE A 837 18.37 -11.11 -35.63
N ARG A 838 18.31 -12.36 -36.07
CA ARG A 838 17.07 -13.04 -36.48
C ARG A 838 16.87 -14.28 -35.64
N HIS A 839 15.90 -14.22 -34.74
CA HIS A 839 15.55 -15.32 -33.84
C HIS A 839 14.04 -15.27 -33.54
N PRO A 840 13.31 -16.40 -33.56
CA PRO A 840 11.86 -16.41 -33.38
C PRO A 840 11.38 -15.81 -32.04
N ASN A 841 12.23 -15.78 -31.02
CA ASN A 841 11.91 -15.24 -29.72
C ASN A 841 12.50 -13.84 -29.47
N VAL A 842 13.00 -13.17 -30.48
CA VAL A 842 13.57 -11.81 -30.39
C VAL A 842 12.85 -10.92 -31.40
N VAL A 843 12.31 -9.81 -30.88
CA VAL A 843 11.60 -8.81 -31.71
C VAL A 843 12.58 -8.18 -32.70
N GLY A 844 12.25 -8.21 -33.97
CA GLY A 844 13.10 -7.67 -35.04
C GLY A 844 13.13 -6.13 -35.00
N LEU A 845 14.33 -5.56 -35.06
CA LEU A 845 14.50 -4.12 -35.26
C LEU A 845 14.36 -3.82 -36.75
N ARG A 846 13.37 -2.95 -37.13
CA ARG A 846 13.03 -2.64 -38.52
C ARG A 846 13.66 -1.34 -39.01
N GLY A 847 13.81 -0.38 -38.12
CA GLY A 847 14.38 0.89 -38.49
C GLY A 847 14.49 1.85 -37.32
N TYR A 848 14.94 3.04 -37.60
CA TYR A 848 14.92 4.15 -36.64
C TYR A 848 14.76 5.50 -37.35
N TYR A 849 14.17 6.45 -36.69
CA TYR A 849 14.06 7.84 -37.12
C TYR A 849 14.98 8.70 -36.28
N TRP A 850 15.71 9.60 -36.96
CA TRP A 850 16.63 10.53 -36.32
C TRP A 850 16.26 11.97 -36.69
N GLY A 851 15.50 12.63 -35.85
CA GLY A 851 15.08 13.99 -36.04
C GLY A 851 16.13 15.04 -35.65
N PRO A 852 15.91 16.29 -36.01
CA PRO A 852 16.84 17.40 -35.74
C PRO A 852 16.94 17.76 -34.26
N THR A 853 15.85 17.60 -33.49
CA THR A 853 15.82 17.95 -32.05
C THR A 853 16.23 16.74 -31.18
N PRO A 854 16.71 16.99 -29.95
CA PRO A 854 17.06 15.91 -29.02
C PRO A 854 15.87 14.99 -28.70
N HIS A 855 14.67 15.48 -28.75
CA HIS A 855 13.45 14.73 -28.44
C HIS A 855 12.91 13.86 -29.59
N GLU A 856 13.38 14.06 -30.82
CA GLU A 856 12.86 13.40 -32.00
C GLU A 856 13.68 12.18 -32.40
N LYS A 857 13.69 11.15 -31.55
CA LYS A 857 14.39 9.90 -31.81
C LYS A 857 13.43 8.73 -31.63
N LEU A 858 13.20 7.96 -32.69
CA LEU A 858 12.28 6.82 -32.67
C LEU A 858 13.00 5.54 -33.04
N ILE A 859 12.58 4.43 -32.44
CA ILE A 859 12.98 3.07 -32.81
C ILE A 859 11.73 2.35 -33.33
N LEU A 860 11.87 1.68 -34.48
CA LEU A 860 10.81 0.92 -35.10
C LEU A 860 11.13 -0.57 -35.01
N SER A 861 10.21 -1.37 -34.52
CA SER A 861 10.34 -2.82 -34.39
C SER A 861 9.03 -3.53 -34.74
N ASP A 862 9.07 -4.83 -34.88
CA ASP A 862 7.89 -5.64 -35.10
C ASP A 862 6.92 -5.48 -33.92
N TYR A 863 5.63 -5.47 -34.22
CA TYR A 863 4.60 -5.57 -33.20
C TYR A 863 4.30 -7.03 -32.87
N VAL A 864 4.34 -7.36 -31.59
CA VAL A 864 4.04 -8.71 -31.08
C VAL A 864 2.71 -8.68 -30.36
N SER A 865 1.70 -9.40 -30.90
CA SER A 865 0.42 -9.61 -30.23
C SER A 865 0.55 -10.72 -29.17
N PRO A 866 -0.08 -10.61 -27.99
CA PRO A 866 -1.16 -9.70 -27.59
C PRO A 866 -0.71 -8.43 -26.84
N GLY A 867 0.50 -7.96 -27.00
CA GLY A 867 0.96 -6.73 -26.35
C GLY A 867 2.12 -6.95 -25.38
N SER A 868 2.25 -6.10 -24.36
CA SER A 868 3.38 -6.16 -23.43
C SER A 868 3.23 -7.31 -22.43
N LEU A 869 4.37 -7.91 -22.01
CA LEU A 869 4.38 -8.90 -20.94
C LEU A 869 3.76 -8.34 -19.63
N ALA A 870 3.92 -7.06 -19.38
CA ALA A 870 3.29 -6.39 -18.25
C ALA A 870 1.75 -6.39 -18.38
N SER A 871 1.20 -6.10 -19.56
CA SER A 871 -0.24 -6.19 -19.82
C SER A 871 -0.76 -7.62 -19.65
N PHE A 872 0.06 -8.60 -20.00
CA PHE A 872 -0.28 -10.02 -19.84
C PHE A 872 -0.21 -10.48 -18.38
N LEU A 873 0.78 -10.03 -17.63
CA LEU A 873 0.98 -10.43 -16.22
C LEU A 873 0.11 -9.63 -15.23
N TYR A 874 -0.16 -8.37 -15.52
CA TYR A 874 -0.88 -7.43 -14.64
C TYR A 874 -2.16 -6.87 -15.25
N GLY A 875 -2.52 -7.32 -16.46
CA GLY A 875 -3.71 -6.87 -17.16
C GLY A 875 -4.99 -7.25 -16.41
N LYS A 876 -5.90 -6.30 -16.36
CA LYS A 876 -7.28 -6.52 -15.93
C LYS A 876 -7.79 -7.81 -16.51
N THR A 877 -8.40 -8.63 -15.67
CA THR A 877 -9.13 -9.86 -16.02
C THR A 877 -10.00 -9.60 -17.24
N VAL A 878 -9.51 -9.91 -18.43
CA VAL A 878 -10.36 -10.08 -19.59
C VAL A 878 -11.04 -11.40 -19.40
N MET A 879 -12.32 -11.37 -19.09
CA MET A 879 -13.19 -12.54 -19.18
C MET A 879 -13.07 -13.10 -20.59
N LEU A 880 -12.29 -14.13 -20.76
CA LEU A 880 -12.38 -14.99 -21.93
C LEU A 880 -13.73 -15.70 -21.85
N SER A 881 -14.74 -15.16 -22.54
CA SER A 881 -15.90 -15.94 -22.93
C SER A 881 -15.41 -16.90 -24.03
N VAL A 882 -15.25 -18.15 -23.67
CA VAL A 882 -15.06 -19.24 -24.62
C VAL A 882 -16.39 -19.48 -25.34
N HIS A 883 -16.38 -19.30 -26.66
CA HIS A 883 -17.26 -20.00 -27.56
C HIS A 883 -16.45 -21.06 -28.27
#